data_ca687f607786ea4b140df7521cfa83ff
#
_entry.id   ca687f607786ea4b140df7521cfa83ff
#
_cell.length_a   1.000
_cell.length_b   1.000
_cell.length_c   1.000
_cell.angle_alpha   90.00
_cell.angle_beta   90.00
_cell.angle_gamma   90.00
#
_symmetry.space_group_name_H-M   'P 1'
#
loop_
_entity.id
_entity.type
_entity.pdbx_description
1 polymer ?
#
loop_
_entity_poly.entity_id
_entity_poly.type
_entity_poly.pdbx_seq_one_letter_code
_entity_poly.pdbx_strand_id
1 'polypeptide(L)'
;MKKAQIKKSVSALAMAAVIAVSLFGYGCGAKSASTSSDAGVSGDFTATAKGFGGDVSVTLTLTDGAITGCTAEGKDETEGVGSQAIAKMPGAIAESGSIAVDGVSGATITSTAIKEAAAAALTAAGLNPDDYKTAVEKDAAAEDSTVDADVVVVGAGGAGMTAAITAAAEGKSVVILESQSMVGGHSVRATGGMNAGKTVYQDENEFGESAGVEKTLKTAAEKYADNETITALAKTVSEQWAAYQANPTGYFDSVELMELDTMIGGKGINDPELVETLCANSADAIDWLDEHGITLHNVSSFGGASVKRIHRPVNAEGKTVSVGSYMIPLLQENCEKAGVKMMLDTTATEILTDANGAAVGVKATGASGETVTVNAKAVVLATGGFGANLDMVVKYKPELKGFMTTNAPGIQGQGIEMAQAIGAATVDMDQIQIHPTVEANTAALITEGLRGDGAILINEEGQRFIDEVGTRDVVSAAEIAQTGSYSWLVVDQAMADASSVIQGYIKKGYTVTGSTYEELGKAMGVDAAAFAETMEKWNGYVEAKNDPDFGRTSFANPLNAAPYYAVKVTAGVHHTMGGLKINANTEVLNEKGEVIPGLFAAGEVTGGVHGANRLGGNAVADFTVFGRIAGAAASDYAA
;
A
#
# COMPACT_ATOMS: atom_id res chain seq x y z
N MET A 1 -50.36 15.13 -17.91
CA MET A 1 -51.27 14.13 -17.29
C MET A 1 -50.65 12.76 -17.39
N LYS A 2 -50.76 11.99 -16.33
CA LYS A 2 -50.31 10.63 -16.04
C LYS A 2 -48.83 10.45 -15.61
N LYS A 3 -48.67 10.45 -14.28
CA LYS A 3 -47.55 9.91 -13.52
C LYS A 3 -47.55 8.38 -13.64
N ALA A 4 -46.40 7.79 -13.97
CA ALA A 4 -46.17 6.37 -13.77
C ALA A 4 -45.19 6.23 -12.61
N GLN A 5 -45.64 5.62 -11.51
CA GLN A 5 -44.85 5.19 -10.38
C GLN A 5 -44.12 3.91 -10.78
N ILE A 6 -42.80 3.91 -10.68
CA ILE A 6 -41.99 2.68 -10.73
C ILE A 6 -41.68 2.28 -9.29
N LYS A 7 -42.23 1.15 -8.87
CA LYS A 7 -41.93 0.49 -7.59
C LYS A 7 -40.50 -0.04 -7.63
N LYS A 8 -39.69 0.37 -6.64
CA LYS A 8 -38.41 -0.24 -6.33
C LYS A 8 -38.67 -1.60 -5.67
N SER A 9 -38.27 -2.68 -6.32
CA SER A 9 -38.12 -4.00 -5.70
C SER A 9 -36.67 -4.13 -5.25
N VAL A 10 -36.45 -4.13 -3.95
CA VAL A 10 -35.17 -4.50 -3.34
C VAL A 10 -35.12 -6.02 -3.32
N SER A 11 -34.28 -6.61 -4.16
CA SER A 11 -33.96 -8.03 -4.07
C SER A 11 -32.72 -8.19 -3.19
N ALA A 12 -32.94 -8.65 -1.96
CA ALA A 12 -31.87 -9.15 -1.11
C ALA A 12 -31.38 -10.48 -1.69
N LEU A 13 -30.16 -10.49 -2.21
CA LEU A 13 -29.48 -11.74 -2.58
C LEU A 13 -28.83 -12.30 -1.32
N ALA A 14 -29.44 -13.35 -0.75
CA ALA A 14 -28.85 -14.15 0.30
C ALA A 14 -27.77 -15.06 -0.34
N MET A 15 -26.50 -14.80 -0.06
CA MET A 15 -25.41 -15.75 -0.34
C MET A 15 -25.53 -16.93 0.63
N ALA A 16 -25.88 -18.09 0.09
CA ALA A 16 -25.83 -19.34 0.83
C ALA A 16 -24.38 -19.85 0.81
N ALA A 17 -23.68 -19.74 1.94
CA ALA A 17 -22.41 -20.41 2.15
C ALA A 17 -22.65 -21.92 2.26
N VAL A 18 -22.03 -22.70 1.37
CA VAL A 18 -22.01 -24.16 1.44
C VAL A 18 -20.94 -24.55 2.45
N ILE A 19 -21.39 -25.02 3.61
CA ILE A 19 -20.50 -25.57 4.65
C ILE A 19 -20.26 -27.06 4.26
N ALA A 20 -19.00 -27.38 3.88
CA ALA A 20 -18.55 -28.75 3.77
C ALA A 20 -18.08 -29.25 5.14
N VAL A 21 -18.92 -29.99 5.85
CA VAL A 21 -18.56 -30.70 7.08
C VAL A 21 -18.01 -32.07 6.69
N SER A 22 -16.70 -32.27 6.86
CA SER A 22 -16.09 -33.61 6.76
C SER A 22 -16.19 -34.32 8.12
N LEU A 23 -17.18 -35.18 8.25
CA LEU A 23 -17.35 -36.12 9.37
C LEU A 23 -16.45 -37.35 9.18
N PHE A 24 -15.42 -37.49 10.01
CA PHE A 24 -14.80 -38.79 10.23
C PHE A 24 -15.49 -39.46 11.41
N GLY A 25 -16.32 -40.44 11.12
CA GLY A 25 -16.96 -41.27 12.11
C GLY A 25 -16.10 -42.47 12.49
N TYR A 26 -15.88 -42.66 13.79
CA TYR A 26 -15.61 -43.97 14.36
C TYR A 26 -16.78 -44.32 15.25
N GLY A 27 -17.52 -45.34 14.85
CA GLY A 27 -18.62 -45.88 15.63
C GLY A 27 -18.17 -46.88 16.66
N CYS A 28 -18.82 -46.86 17.82
CA CYS A 28 -19.14 -48.08 18.56
C CYS A 28 -20.28 -47.86 19.57
N GLY A 29 -21.36 -48.60 19.41
CA GLY A 29 -22.11 -49.25 20.46
C GLY A 29 -23.03 -48.42 21.37
N ALA A 30 -24.33 -48.49 21.11
CA ALA A 30 -25.44 -48.04 21.95
C ALA A 30 -25.45 -48.61 23.36
N LYS A 31 -25.80 -47.75 24.35
CA LYS A 31 -26.81 -48.07 25.39
C LYS A 31 -27.36 -46.77 25.97
N SER A 32 -28.68 -46.61 25.85
CA SER A 32 -29.45 -45.57 26.52
C SER A 32 -29.35 -45.72 28.05
N ALA A 33 -29.02 -44.61 28.72
CA ALA A 33 -29.40 -44.35 30.10
C ALA A 33 -29.54 -42.85 30.27
N SER A 34 -30.75 -42.39 30.50
CA SER A 34 -31.06 -41.03 30.92
C SER A 34 -30.53 -40.82 32.32
N THR A 35 -29.54 -39.95 32.47
CA THR A 35 -29.25 -39.25 33.71
C THR A 35 -28.76 -37.84 33.34
N SER A 36 -29.54 -36.85 33.70
CA SER A 36 -29.14 -35.46 33.74
C SER A 36 -27.90 -35.28 34.62
N SER A 37 -26.76 -34.99 34.01
CA SER A 37 -25.64 -34.36 34.73
C SER A 37 -25.22 -33.17 33.88
N ASP A 38 -25.34 -31.98 34.46
CA ASP A 38 -24.71 -30.74 33.99
C ASP A 38 -23.19 -30.88 34.02
N ALA A 39 -22.64 -31.75 33.20
CA ALA A 39 -21.20 -31.73 32.89
C ALA A 39 -21.07 -30.81 31.68
N GLY A 40 -20.54 -29.59 31.91
CA GLY A 40 -20.27 -28.61 30.86
C GLY A 40 -19.38 -29.21 29.78
N VAL A 41 -19.49 -28.70 28.58
CA VAL A 41 -18.70 -29.11 27.41
C VAL A 41 -17.24 -28.77 27.66
N SER A 42 -16.34 -29.74 27.61
CA SER A 42 -14.89 -29.54 27.79
C SER A 42 -14.09 -30.21 26.67
N GLY A 43 -13.01 -29.59 26.25
CA GLY A 43 -12.13 -30.09 25.19
C GLY A 43 -11.75 -29.02 24.17
N ASP A 44 -10.98 -29.42 23.16
CA ASP A 44 -10.55 -28.56 22.07
C ASP A 44 -11.46 -28.73 20.86
N PHE A 45 -11.95 -27.59 20.33
CA PHE A 45 -12.83 -27.55 19.17
C PHE A 45 -12.23 -26.64 18.12
N THR A 46 -12.00 -27.19 16.92
CA THR A 46 -11.37 -26.48 15.81
C THR A 46 -12.35 -26.28 14.66
N ALA A 47 -12.37 -25.10 14.10
CA ALA A 47 -13.07 -24.79 12.86
C ALA A 47 -12.29 -23.79 12.02
N THR A 48 -12.72 -23.62 10.75
CA THR A 48 -12.01 -22.80 9.77
C THR A 48 -12.98 -21.86 9.08
N ALA A 49 -12.51 -20.63 8.80
CA ALA A 49 -13.23 -19.65 7.99
C ALA A 49 -12.30 -19.02 6.97
N LYS A 50 -12.86 -18.33 5.96
CA LYS A 50 -12.10 -17.72 4.88
C LYS A 50 -11.55 -16.37 5.31
N GLY A 51 -10.22 -16.27 5.42
CA GLY A 51 -9.51 -15.02 5.65
C GLY A 51 -9.16 -14.28 4.36
N PHE A 52 -8.33 -13.25 4.48
CA PHE A 52 -7.88 -12.44 3.35
C PHE A 52 -6.86 -13.20 2.49
N GLY A 53 -5.86 -13.84 3.10
CA GLY A 53 -4.81 -14.56 2.40
C GLY A 53 -5.15 -16.03 2.11
N GLY A 54 -6.03 -16.62 2.92
CA GLY A 54 -6.39 -18.04 2.84
C GLY A 54 -7.34 -18.46 3.94
N ASP A 55 -7.35 -19.75 4.26
CA ASP A 55 -8.15 -20.26 5.36
C ASP A 55 -7.50 -19.93 6.71
N VAL A 56 -8.32 -19.44 7.64
CA VAL A 56 -7.94 -19.19 9.04
C VAL A 56 -8.60 -20.26 9.91
N SER A 57 -7.79 -21.05 10.60
CA SER A 57 -8.22 -22.09 11.53
C SER A 57 -8.15 -21.56 12.95
N VAL A 58 -9.22 -21.73 13.74
CA VAL A 58 -9.28 -21.35 15.15
C VAL A 58 -9.59 -22.60 15.98
N THR A 59 -8.79 -22.80 17.03
CA THR A 59 -9.05 -23.83 18.04
C THR A 59 -9.42 -23.17 19.37
N LEU A 60 -10.61 -23.45 19.88
CA LEU A 60 -11.08 -23.04 21.20
C LEU A 60 -10.89 -24.19 22.18
N THR A 61 -10.26 -23.91 23.32
CA THR A 61 -10.25 -24.81 24.48
C THR A 61 -11.41 -24.43 25.40
N LEU A 62 -12.33 -25.36 25.62
CA LEU A 62 -13.48 -25.17 26.50
C LEU A 62 -13.28 -25.96 27.79
N THR A 63 -13.69 -25.39 28.93
CA THR A 63 -13.77 -26.05 30.24
C THR A 63 -15.14 -25.73 30.84
N ASP A 64 -15.95 -26.75 31.06
CA ASP A 64 -17.32 -26.62 31.58
C ASP A 64 -18.16 -25.58 30.82
N GLY A 65 -18.01 -25.55 29.48
CA GLY A 65 -18.70 -24.62 28.59
C GLY A 65 -18.06 -23.24 28.48
N ALA A 66 -17.08 -22.86 29.31
CA ALA A 66 -16.39 -21.57 29.21
C ALA A 66 -15.19 -21.67 28.25
N ILE A 67 -14.94 -20.60 27.47
CA ILE A 67 -13.70 -20.47 26.70
C ILE A 67 -12.55 -20.20 27.68
N THR A 68 -11.57 -21.11 27.74
CA THR A 68 -10.38 -21.00 28.60
C THR A 68 -9.08 -20.90 27.79
N GLY A 69 -9.16 -21.11 26.49
CA GLY A 69 -8.05 -20.97 25.58
C GLY A 69 -8.50 -20.74 24.14
N CYS A 70 -7.69 -20.06 23.38
CA CYS A 70 -7.90 -19.86 21.95
C CYS A 70 -6.54 -19.81 21.25
N THR A 71 -6.46 -20.47 20.09
CA THR A 71 -5.34 -20.34 19.15
C THR A 71 -5.85 -20.14 17.75
N ALA A 72 -5.11 -19.44 16.91
CA ALA A 72 -5.44 -19.27 15.50
C ALA A 72 -4.22 -19.55 14.62
N GLU A 73 -4.46 -20.14 13.45
CA GLU A 73 -3.47 -20.36 12.40
C GLU A 73 -4.02 -19.83 11.08
N GLY A 74 -3.20 -19.06 10.37
CA GLY A 74 -3.51 -18.51 9.05
C GLY A 74 -2.21 -18.35 8.27
N LYS A 75 -1.63 -19.47 7.80
CA LYS A 75 -0.31 -19.52 7.16
C LYS A 75 -0.18 -18.67 5.91
N ASP A 76 -1.32 -18.34 5.31
CA ASP A 76 -1.41 -17.64 4.04
C ASP A 76 -1.86 -16.19 4.20
N GLU A 77 -2.07 -15.78 5.45
CA GLU A 77 -2.42 -14.40 5.76
C GLU A 77 -1.25 -13.45 5.47
N THR A 78 -1.60 -12.21 5.11
CA THR A 78 -0.59 -11.20 4.75
C THR A 78 0.30 -10.91 5.95
N GLU A 79 1.61 -11.11 5.78
CA GLU A 79 2.61 -10.77 6.80
C GLU A 79 2.54 -9.28 7.14
N GLY A 80 2.66 -8.95 8.44
CA GLY A 80 2.53 -7.58 8.93
C GLY A 80 1.11 -7.01 8.96
N VAL A 81 0.11 -7.71 8.40
CA VAL A 81 -1.31 -7.30 8.42
C VAL A 81 -2.18 -8.39 9.02
N GLY A 82 -2.49 -9.44 8.25
CA GLY A 82 -3.31 -10.56 8.72
C GLY A 82 -2.64 -11.34 9.85
N SER A 83 -1.30 -11.48 9.79
CA SER A 83 -0.50 -12.11 10.84
C SER A 83 -0.66 -11.40 12.20
N GLN A 84 -0.91 -10.08 12.24
CA GLN A 84 -1.19 -9.34 13.48
C GLN A 84 -2.53 -9.75 14.10
N ALA A 85 -3.58 -9.97 13.31
CA ALA A 85 -4.86 -10.46 13.82
C ALA A 85 -4.71 -11.90 14.37
N ILE A 86 -3.98 -12.76 13.66
CA ILE A 86 -3.66 -14.13 14.10
C ILE A 86 -2.92 -14.14 15.45
N ALA A 87 -1.99 -13.20 15.66
CA ALA A 87 -1.21 -13.12 16.89
C ALA A 87 -1.98 -12.54 18.08
N LYS A 88 -2.83 -11.52 17.88
CA LYS A 88 -3.45 -10.74 18.97
C LYS A 88 -4.83 -11.25 19.38
N MET A 89 -5.70 -11.57 18.42
CA MET A 89 -7.10 -11.87 18.74
C MET A 89 -7.34 -13.14 19.55
N PRO A 90 -6.58 -14.24 19.37
CA PRO A 90 -6.78 -15.44 20.19
C PRO A 90 -6.59 -15.18 21.68
N GLY A 91 -5.58 -14.37 22.05
CA GLY A 91 -5.36 -13.97 23.46
C GLY A 91 -6.57 -13.22 24.02
N ALA A 92 -7.09 -12.23 23.29
CA ALA A 92 -8.25 -11.45 23.70
C ALA A 92 -9.53 -12.32 23.83
N ILE A 93 -9.75 -13.29 22.95
CA ILE A 93 -10.87 -14.24 23.02
C ILE A 93 -10.74 -15.13 24.26
N ALA A 94 -9.55 -15.65 24.54
CA ALA A 94 -9.31 -16.50 25.71
C ALA A 94 -9.48 -15.75 27.03
N GLU A 95 -8.97 -14.50 27.09
CA GLU A 95 -9.02 -13.67 28.30
C GLU A 95 -10.42 -13.19 28.62
N SER A 96 -11.18 -12.77 27.59
CA SER A 96 -12.55 -12.27 27.79
C SER A 96 -13.60 -13.39 27.86
N GLY A 97 -13.29 -14.60 27.41
CA GLY A 97 -14.28 -15.68 27.21
C GLY A 97 -15.34 -15.33 26.15
N SER A 98 -15.08 -14.37 25.28
CA SER A 98 -16.02 -13.84 24.29
C SER A 98 -15.43 -13.85 22.88
N ILE A 99 -16.27 -14.13 21.88
CA ILE A 99 -15.92 -13.97 20.46
C ILE A 99 -16.26 -12.57 19.92
N ALA A 100 -16.81 -11.69 20.76
CA ALA A 100 -17.14 -10.29 20.42
C ALA A 100 -15.98 -9.32 20.72
N VAL A 101 -14.75 -9.79 20.72
CA VAL A 101 -13.56 -8.96 20.85
C VAL A 101 -13.41 -7.99 19.68
N ASP A 102 -12.73 -6.87 19.88
CA ASP A 102 -12.42 -5.95 18.78
C ASP A 102 -11.54 -6.62 17.72
N GLY A 103 -11.73 -6.25 16.46
CA GLY A 103 -10.86 -6.69 15.37
C GLY A 103 -9.60 -5.84 15.29
N VAL A 104 -8.55 -6.38 14.71
CA VAL A 104 -7.32 -5.62 14.44
C VAL A 104 -7.56 -4.67 13.27
N SER A 105 -7.38 -3.38 13.51
CA SER A 105 -7.56 -2.34 12.50
C SER A 105 -6.61 -2.59 11.31
N GLY A 106 -7.13 -2.47 10.09
CA GLY A 106 -6.38 -2.79 8.88
C GLY A 106 -6.40 -4.27 8.47
N ALA A 107 -6.69 -5.21 9.41
CA ALA A 107 -6.82 -6.65 9.15
C ALA A 107 -8.28 -7.15 9.29
N THR A 108 -9.24 -6.36 8.85
CA THR A 108 -10.69 -6.59 9.07
C THR A 108 -11.16 -7.95 8.57
N ILE A 109 -10.74 -8.38 7.39
CA ILE A 109 -11.18 -9.67 6.80
C ILE A 109 -10.63 -10.84 7.62
N THR A 110 -9.36 -10.82 7.99
CA THR A 110 -8.74 -11.84 8.86
C THR A 110 -9.38 -11.85 10.24
N SER A 111 -9.65 -10.66 10.81
CA SER A 111 -10.33 -10.52 12.10
C SER A 111 -11.76 -11.11 12.07
N THR A 112 -12.48 -10.87 10.98
CA THR A 112 -13.82 -11.47 10.77
C THR A 112 -13.73 -12.99 10.66
N ALA A 113 -12.76 -13.51 9.89
CA ALA A 113 -12.54 -14.94 9.75
C ALA A 113 -12.22 -15.62 11.09
N ILE A 114 -11.41 -14.99 11.96
CA ILE A 114 -11.14 -15.51 13.31
C ILE A 114 -12.44 -15.62 14.12
N LYS A 115 -13.29 -14.59 14.10
CA LYS A 115 -14.57 -14.59 14.81
C LYS A 115 -15.54 -15.64 14.25
N GLU A 116 -15.62 -15.76 12.94
CA GLU A 116 -16.47 -16.76 12.26
C GLU A 116 -15.98 -18.19 12.54
N ALA A 117 -14.67 -18.44 12.49
CA ALA A 117 -14.10 -19.72 12.84
C ALA A 117 -14.31 -20.07 14.31
N ALA A 118 -14.17 -19.11 15.23
CA ALA A 118 -14.47 -19.30 16.65
C ALA A 118 -15.96 -19.62 16.87
N ALA A 119 -16.88 -18.92 16.21
CA ALA A 119 -18.31 -19.22 16.26
C ALA A 119 -18.64 -20.62 15.71
N ALA A 120 -17.98 -21.03 14.63
CA ALA A 120 -18.11 -22.38 14.06
C ALA A 120 -17.55 -23.45 15.02
N ALA A 121 -16.46 -23.18 15.73
CA ALA A 121 -15.90 -24.08 16.73
C ALA A 121 -16.86 -24.27 17.93
N LEU A 122 -17.51 -23.20 18.42
CA LEU A 122 -18.58 -23.28 19.43
C LEU A 122 -19.77 -24.12 18.94
N THR A 123 -20.17 -23.91 17.69
CA THR A 123 -21.23 -24.72 17.06
C THR A 123 -20.85 -26.19 16.99
N ALA A 124 -19.60 -26.52 16.64
CA ALA A 124 -19.09 -27.89 16.63
C ALA A 124 -19.05 -28.51 18.03
N ALA A 125 -18.89 -27.70 19.07
CA ALA A 125 -19.01 -28.12 20.48
C ALA A 125 -20.48 -28.33 20.94
N GLY A 126 -21.45 -28.02 20.09
CA GLY A 126 -22.89 -28.08 20.43
C GLY A 126 -23.39 -26.91 21.24
N LEU A 127 -22.62 -25.80 21.27
CA LEU A 127 -22.94 -24.58 21.96
C LEU A 127 -23.50 -23.52 21.00
N ASN A 128 -24.30 -22.58 21.51
CA ASN A 128 -24.81 -21.47 20.73
C ASN A 128 -23.80 -20.32 20.72
N PRO A 129 -23.22 -19.93 19.58
CA PRO A 129 -22.22 -18.84 19.52
C PRO A 129 -22.73 -17.48 20.04
N ASP A 130 -24.04 -17.24 19.98
CA ASP A 130 -24.62 -15.98 20.44
C ASP A 130 -24.48 -15.79 21.96
N ASP A 131 -24.39 -16.87 22.73
CA ASP A 131 -24.17 -16.83 24.17
C ASP A 131 -22.75 -16.39 24.53
N TYR A 132 -21.83 -16.39 23.56
CA TYR A 132 -20.41 -15.98 23.68
C TYR A 132 -20.12 -14.63 23.00
N LYS A 133 -21.13 -13.88 22.64
CA LYS A 133 -21.03 -12.52 22.08
C LYS A 133 -21.26 -11.44 23.14
N THR A 134 -20.94 -11.72 24.40
CA THR A 134 -20.97 -10.69 25.43
C THR A 134 -19.98 -9.58 25.06
N ALA A 135 -20.46 -8.34 25.02
CA ALA A 135 -19.58 -7.21 24.79
C ALA A 135 -18.47 -7.24 25.86
N VAL A 136 -17.22 -7.21 25.40
CA VAL A 136 -16.08 -7.08 26.32
C VAL A 136 -16.21 -5.69 26.91
N GLU A 137 -16.40 -5.60 28.22
CA GLU A 137 -16.34 -4.29 28.90
C GLU A 137 -14.94 -3.73 28.61
N LYS A 138 -14.90 -2.55 27.97
CA LYS A 138 -13.63 -1.83 27.87
C LYS A 138 -13.20 -1.52 29.30
N ASP A 139 -11.92 -1.77 29.58
CA ASP A 139 -11.32 -1.36 30.85
C ASP A 139 -11.76 0.06 31.20
N ALA A 140 -11.95 0.35 32.50
CA ALA A 140 -12.25 1.68 32.96
C ALA A 140 -11.27 2.66 32.31
N ALA A 141 -11.80 3.79 31.79
CA ALA A 141 -11.00 4.78 31.08
C ALA A 141 -9.65 4.97 31.80
N ALA A 142 -8.54 4.71 31.04
CA ALA A 142 -7.22 4.94 31.57
C ALA A 142 -7.12 6.42 32.04
N GLU A 143 -6.27 6.69 33.01
CA GLU A 143 -6.05 8.07 33.47
C GLU A 143 -5.30 8.86 32.38
N ASP A 144 -5.59 10.15 32.27
CA ASP A 144 -4.85 11.06 31.39
C ASP A 144 -3.36 10.98 31.70
N SER A 145 -2.54 10.97 30.67
CA SER A 145 -1.10 10.78 30.80
C SER A 145 -0.30 11.86 30.07
N THR A 146 0.89 12.13 30.59
CA THR A 146 1.85 13.03 29.96
C THR A 146 3.18 12.30 29.74
N VAL A 147 3.74 12.45 28.55
CA VAL A 147 5.02 11.88 28.14
C VAL A 147 5.90 13.00 27.64
N ASP A 148 7.17 13.03 28.07
CA ASP A 148 8.17 13.96 27.55
C ASP A 148 9.10 13.25 26.58
N ALA A 149 9.43 13.88 25.47
CA ALA A 149 10.38 13.40 24.46
C ALA A 149 11.13 14.58 23.82
N ASP A 150 12.26 14.31 23.14
CA ASP A 150 12.89 15.32 22.29
C ASP A 150 12.10 15.49 21.00
N VAL A 151 11.68 14.36 20.39
CA VAL A 151 10.92 14.35 19.13
C VAL A 151 9.66 13.50 19.29
N VAL A 152 8.50 14.04 18.90
CA VAL A 152 7.28 13.27 18.71
C VAL A 152 7.00 13.11 17.21
N VAL A 153 6.77 11.86 16.78
CA VAL A 153 6.41 11.51 15.41
C VAL A 153 4.94 11.08 15.40
N VAL A 154 4.14 11.64 14.52
CA VAL A 154 2.73 11.31 14.37
C VAL A 154 2.55 10.44 13.12
N GLY A 155 2.23 9.17 13.33
CA GLY A 155 2.08 8.12 12.32
C GLY A 155 3.26 7.14 12.29
N ALA A 156 2.96 5.84 12.43
CA ALA A 156 3.93 4.73 12.34
C ALA A 156 3.96 4.09 10.94
N GLY A 157 3.81 4.89 9.88
CA GLY A 157 4.05 4.48 8.49
C GLY A 157 5.54 4.46 8.16
N GLY A 158 5.88 4.23 6.88
CA GLY A 158 7.27 4.22 6.41
C GLY A 158 8.02 5.49 6.76
N ALA A 159 7.44 6.67 6.49
CA ALA A 159 8.07 7.97 6.78
C ALA A 159 8.31 8.18 8.28
N GLY A 160 7.31 7.87 9.12
CA GLY A 160 7.43 8.09 10.56
C GLY A 160 8.46 7.18 11.21
N MET A 161 8.49 5.90 10.84
CA MET A 161 9.50 4.97 11.38
C MET A 161 10.91 5.33 10.90
N THR A 162 11.07 5.73 9.63
CA THR A 162 12.37 6.18 9.10
C THR A 162 12.85 7.45 9.82
N ALA A 163 11.95 8.43 10.06
CA ALA A 163 12.27 9.63 10.82
C ALA A 163 12.65 9.30 12.28
N ALA A 164 11.90 8.41 12.91
CA ALA A 164 12.16 8.02 14.30
C ALA A 164 13.50 7.28 14.47
N ILE A 165 13.84 6.35 13.56
CA ILE A 165 15.13 5.64 13.56
C ILE A 165 16.26 6.66 13.42
N THR A 166 16.14 7.60 12.47
CA THR A 166 17.17 8.61 12.23
C THR A 166 17.35 9.53 13.45
N ALA A 167 16.26 10.05 14.03
CA ALA A 167 16.36 10.90 15.21
C ALA A 167 16.93 10.16 16.44
N ALA A 168 16.56 8.90 16.63
CA ALA A 168 17.09 8.07 17.70
C ALA A 168 18.58 7.76 17.52
N ALA A 169 19.04 7.58 16.28
CA ALA A 169 20.47 7.42 15.97
C ALA A 169 21.31 8.65 16.36
N GLU A 170 20.71 9.86 16.32
CA GLU A 170 21.31 11.10 16.80
C GLU A 170 21.18 11.30 18.34
N GLY A 171 20.77 10.25 19.05
CA GLY A 171 20.69 10.21 20.51
C GLY A 171 19.49 10.91 21.13
N LYS A 172 18.43 11.18 20.34
CA LYS A 172 17.20 11.80 20.84
C LYS A 172 16.25 10.76 21.42
N SER A 173 15.49 11.15 22.44
CA SER A 173 14.32 10.41 22.90
C SER A 173 13.17 10.62 21.92
N VAL A 174 12.62 9.52 21.38
CA VAL A 174 11.58 9.56 20.34
C VAL A 174 10.33 8.82 20.77
N VAL A 175 9.17 9.43 20.57
CA VAL A 175 7.84 8.81 20.74
C VAL A 175 7.12 8.82 19.39
N ILE A 176 6.59 7.67 18.96
CA ILE A 176 5.67 7.58 17.83
C ILE A 176 4.25 7.40 18.36
N LEU A 177 3.30 8.20 17.84
CA LEU A 177 1.86 8.04 18.04
C LEU A 177 1.24 7.42 16.78
N GLU A 178 0.51 6.31 16.91
CA GLU A 178 -0.18 5.64 15.81
C GLU A 178 -1.64 5.40 16.15
N SER A 179 -2.52 5.84 15.29
CA SER A 179 -3.98 5.76 15.49
C SER A 179 -4.53 4.34 15.40
N GLN A 180 -3.80 3.44 14.73
CA GLN A 180 -4.21 2.07 14.51
C GLN A 180 -3.57 1.13 15.52
N SER A 181 -4.13 -0.06 15.68
CA SER A 181 -3.59 -1.12 16.55
C SER A 181 -2.34 -1.82 15.98
N MET A 182 -1.85 -1.37 14.82
CA MET A 182 -0.67 -1.89 14.14
C MET A 182 0.07 -0.79 13.40
N VAL A 183 1.36 -0.97 13.22
CA VAL A 183 2.22 -0.07 12.42
C VAL A 183 2.05 -0.30 10.91
N GLY A 184 2.56 0.63 10.11
CA GLY A 184 2.72 0.50 8.67
C GLY A 184 1.74 1.33 7.85
N GLY A 185 0.58 1.68 8.37
CA GLY A 185 -0.41 2.51 7.69
C GLY A 185 -0.69 2.06 6.26
N HIS A 186 -0.54 2.96 5.27
CA HIS A 186 -0.66 2.60 3.86
C HIS A 186 0.64 2.00 3.29
N SER A 187 1.80 2.29 3.89
CA SER A 187 3.10 1.80 3.41
C SER A 187 3.21 0.27 3.44
N VAL A 188 2.60 -0.42 4.42
CA VAL A 188 2.59 -1.89 4.49
C VAL A 188 1.88 -2.55 3.30
N ARG A 189 1.00 -1.82 2.63
CA ARG A 189 0.24 -2.28 1.46
C ARG A 189 0.95 -2.04 0.13
N ALA A 190 2.11 -1.38 0.13
CA ALA A 190 2.88 -1.13 -1.07
C ALA A 190 3.39 -2.43 -1.70
N THR A 191 3.03 -2.68 -2.96
CA THR A 191 3.34 -3.94 -3.66
C THR A 191 4.50 -3.83 -4.65
N GLY A 192 4.95 -2.61 -4.93
CA GLY A 192 5.98 -2.30 -5.93
C GLY A 192 7.40 -2.42 -5.39
N GLY A 193 8.09 -1.31 -5.33
CA GLY A 193 9.46 -1.15 -4.89
C GLY A 193 9.80 0.31 -4.68
N MET A 194 11.08 0.62 -4.56
CA MET A 194 11.63 1.96 -4.38
C MET A 194 12.38 2.41 -5.63
N ASN A 195 12.03 3.56 -6.21
CA ASN A 195 12.86 4.18 -7.25
C ASN A 195 14.12 4.79 -6.64
N ALA A 196 15.27 4.44 -7.21
CA ALA A 196 16.54 5.07 -6.90
C ALA A 196 17.45 5.06 -8.14
N GLY A 197 18.16 6.15 -8.38
CA GLY A 197 19.10 6.29 -9.50
C GLY A 197 20.54 6.13 -9.02
N LYS A 198 21.41 5.57 -9.87
CA LYS A 198 22.87 5.46 -9.60
C LYS A 198 23.22 4.55 -8.43
N THR A 199 22.49 3.47 -8.24
CA THR A 199 22.76 2.48 -7.18
C THR A 199 23.75 1.40 -7.67
N VAL A 200 24.44 0.77 -6.73
CA VAL A 200 25.31 -0.38 -7.03
C VAL A 200 24.51 -1.55 -7.64
N TYR A 201 23.23 -1.69 -7.31
CA TYR A 201 22.35 -2.72 -7.84
C TYR A 201 21.96 -2.48 -9.30
N GLN A 202 21.89 -1.22 -9.75
CA GLN A 202 21.70 -0.93 -11.19
C GLN A 202 22.91 -1.38 -12.01
N ASP A 203 24.13 -1.17 -11.52
CA ASP A 203 25.36 -1.53 -12.22
C ASP A 203 25.54 -3.05 -12.39
N GLU A 204 24.79 -3.88 -11.67
CA GLU A 204 24.73 -5.34 -11.87
C GLU A 204 23.88 -5.73 -13.08
N ASN A 205 23.14 -4.79 -13.68
CA ASN A 205 22.25 -5.03 -14.80
C ASN A 205 22.89 -4.60 -16.13
N GLU A 206 22.54 -5.32 -17.21
CA GLU A 206 22.86 -4.89 -18.56
C GLU A 206 21.90 -3.77 -19.00
N PHE A 207 22.45 -2.67 -19.52
CA PHE A 207 21.66 -1.56 -20.02
C PHE A 207 21.02 -1.87 -21.37
N GLY A 208 19.71 -1.75 -21.47
CA GLY A 208 18.95 -2.02 -22.69
C GLY A 208 17.87 -0.97 -23.01
N GLU A 209 17.79 0.11 -22.24
CA GLU A 209 16.68 1.06 -22.21
C GLU A 209 16.89 2.32 -23.07
N SER A 210 17.75 2.28 -24.09
CA SER A 210 18.03 3.43 -25.00
C SER A 210 16.76 4.11 -25.51
N ALA A 211 15.76 3.33 -25.93
CA ALA A 211 14.49 3.86 -26.43
C ALA A 211 13.69 4.62 -25.36
N GLY A 212 13.82 4.24 -24.08
CA GLY A 212 13.21 4.94 -22.95
C GLY A 212 13.83 6.32 -22.75
N VAL A 213 15.16 6.40 -22.73
CA VAL A 213 15.90 7.67 -22.62
C VAL A 213 15.54 8.61 -23.77
N GLU A 214 15.57 8.11 -25.01
CA GLU A 214 15.23 8.90 -26.20
C GLU A 214 13.78 9.41 -26.18
N LYS A 215 12.84 8.56 -25.73
CA LYS A 215 11.42 8.93 -25.57
C LYS A 215 11.25 10.04 -24.55
N THR A 216 11.96 9.99 -23.41
CA THR A 216 11.89 11.02 -22.36
C THR A 216 12.46 12.35 -22.88
N LEU A 217 13.64 12.36 -23.53
CA LEU A 217 14.23 13.55 -24.14
C LEU A 217 13.32 14.17 -25.20
N LYS A 218 12.73 13.33 -26.07
CA LYS A 218 11.75 13.77 -27.07
C LYS A 218 10.50 14.36 -26.42
N THR A 219 9.99 13.75 -25.36
CA THR A 219 8.81 14.25 -24.63
C THR A 219 9.09 15.60 -24.02
N ALA A 220 10.26 15.80 -23.41
CA ALA A 220 10.70 17.08 -22.87
C ALA A 220 10.69 18.17 -23.97
N ALA A 221 11.29 17.89 -25.12
CA ALA A 221 11.37 18.84 -26.23
C ALA A 221 10.01 19.19 -26.86
N GLU A 222 9.12 18.20 -27.00
CA GLU A 222 7.84 18.38 -27.71
C GLU A 222 6.74 18.94 -26.81
N LYS A 223 6.71 18.62 -25.51
CA LYS A 223 5.60 18.94 -24.62
C LYS A 223 5.93 19.97 -23.54
N TYR A 224 7.22 20.17 -23.25
CA TYR A 224 7.67 21.00 -22.13
C TYR A 224 8.71 22.04 -22.53
N ALA A 225 8.75 22.44 -23.82
CA ALA A 225 9.70 23.43 -24.33
C ALA A 225 9.65 24.79 -23.59
N ASP A 226 8.49 25.13 -23.01
CA ASP A 226 8.28 26.38 -22.26
C ASP A 226 8.56 26.21 -20.75
N ASN A 227 8.92 25.00 -20.27
CA ASN A 227 9.28 24.76 -18.86
C ASN A 227 10.81 24.83 -18.72
N GLU A 228 11.30 25.88 -18.08
CA GLU A 228 12.73 26.15 -17.95
C GLU A 228 13.47 25.01 -17.21
N THR A 229 12.91 24.46 -16.14
CA THR A 229 13.50 23.37 -15.35
C THR A 229 13.63 22.10 -16.19
N ILE A 230 12.53 21.67 -16.83
CA ILE A 230 12.54 20.46 -17.67
C ILE A 230 13.48 20.63 -18.86
N THR A 231 13.55 21.82 -19.45
CA THR A 231 14.46 22.11 -20.58
C THR A 231 15.92 22.05 -20.14
N ALA A 232 16.26 22.58 -18.96
CA ALA A 232 17.61 22.52 -18.40
C ALA A 232 18.03 21.06 -18.09
N LEU A 233 17.16 20.29 -17.43
CA LEU A 233 17.38 18.86 -17.16
C LEU A 233 17.56 18.06 -18.45
N ALA A 234 16.68 18.26 -19.44
CA ALA A 234 16.76 17.57 -20.73
C ALA A 234 18.08 17.86 -21.46
N LYS A 235 18.60 19.09 -21.39
CA LYS A 235 19.91 19.43 -21.94
C LYS A 235 21.03 18.65 -21.24
N THR A 236 21.07 18.66 -19.91
CA THR A 236 22.07 17.92 -19.12
C THR A 236 22.02 16.42 -19.43
N VAL A 237 20.82 15.83 -19.41
CA VAL A 237 20.62 14.41 -19.76
C VAL A 237 21.06 14.10 -21.18
N SER A 238 20.79 15.00 -22.16
CA SER A 238 21.25 14.81 -23.55
C SER A 238 22.77 14.77 -23.66
N GLU A 239 23.48 15.62 -22.89
CA GLU A 239 24.94 15.64 -22.83
C GLU A 239 25.48 14.35 -22.19
N GLN A 240 24.90 13.91 -21.09
CA GLN A 240 25.23 12.64 -20.41
C GLN A 240 24.98 11.43 -21.32
N TRP A 241 23.83 11.40 -22.01
CA TRP A 241 23.46 10.34 -22.94
C TRP A 241 24.42 10.25 -24.14
N ALA A 242 24.78 11.38 -24.73
CA ALA A 242 25.76 11.44 -25.81
C ALA A 242 27.15 10.95 -25.37
N ALA A 243 27.58 11.31 -24.15
CA ALA A 243 28.84 10.82 -23.57
C ALA A 243 28.82 9.29 -23.36
N TYR A 244 27.71 8.77 -22.82
CA TYR A 244 27.53 7.32 -22.65
C TYR A 244 27.53 6.57 -24.00
N GLN A 245 26.80 7.07 -25.00
CA GLN A 245 26.79 6.45 -26.35
C GLN A 245 28.18 6.43 -27.00
N ALA A 246 29.01 7.43 -26.73
CA ALA A 246 30.39 7.48 -27.25
C ALA A 246 31.33 6.46 -26.57
N ASN A 247 31.06 6.12 -25.30
CA ASN A 247 31.86 5.16 -24.52
C ASN A 247 30.96 4.46 -23.49
N PRO A 248 30.16 3.46 -23.90
CA PRO A 248 29.24 2.76 -23.00
C PRO A 248 29.99 2.04 -21.88
N THR A 249 29.70 2.38 -20.63
CA THR A 249 30.30 1.75 -19.44
C THR A 249 29.26 1.65 -18.33
N GLY A 250 29.05 0.45 -17.80
CA GLY A 250 28.07 0.19 -16.74
C GLY A 250 26.61 0.42 -17.18
N TYR A 251 25.73 0.58 -16.20
CA TYR A 251 24.34 0.91 -16.42
C TYR A 251 24.13 2.42 -16.57
N PHE A 252 23.41 2.87 -17.60
CA PHE A 252 23.13 4.29 -17.79
C PHE A 252 21.95 4.72 -16.94
N ASP A 253 22.20 5.53 -15.97
CA ASP A 253 21.23 6.34 -15.22
C ASP A 253 21.94 7.58 -14.64
N SER A 254 21.17 8.59 -14.26
CA SER A 254 21.68 9.77 -13.54
C SER A 254 20.59 10.35 -12.64
N VAL A 255 21.01 11.16 -11.67
CA VAL A 255 20.10 11.93 -10.82
C VAL A 255 19.21 12.82 -11.70
N GLU A 256 19.79 13.52 -12.67
CA GLU A 256 19.08 14.43 -13.57
C GLU A 256 18.10 13.69 -14.52
N LEU A 257 18.39 12.44 -14.90
CA LEU A 257 17.44 11.63 -15.65
C LEU A 257 16.25 11.21 -14.76
N MET A 258 16.49 10.88 -13.49
CA MET A 258 15.43 10.59 -12.53
C MET A 258 14.59 11.84 -12.21
N GLU A 259 15.22 13.00 -12.09
CA GLU A 259 14.53 14.30 -11.95
C GLU A 259 13.67 14.60 -13.19
N LEU A 260 14.24 14.43 -14.39
CA LEU A 260 13.53 14.66 -15.64
C LEU A 260 12.28 13.77 -15.77
N ASP A 261 12.42 12.47 -15.48
CA ASP A 261 11.29 11.53 -15.46
C ASP A 261 10.23 11.95 -14.43
N THR A 262 10.66 12.36 -13.24
CA THR A 262 9.76 12.77 -12.14
C THR A 262 9.02 14.07 -12.48
N MET A 263 9.72 15.08 -13.03
CA MET A 263 9.14 16.34 -13.47
C MET A 263 8.13 16.14 -14.60
N ILE A 264 8.48 15.35 -15.62
CA ILE A 264 7.57 15.00 -16.73
C ILE A 264 6.37 14.21 -16.22
N GLY A 265 6.60 13.24 -15.34
CA GLY A 265 5.55 12.44 -14.71
C GLY A 265 4.56 13.29 -13.92
N GLY A 266 5.06 14.28 -13.18
CA GLY A 266 4.29 15.27 -12.43
C GLY A 266 3.73 16.41 -13.27
N LYS A 267 3.85 16.34 -14.60
CA LYS A 267 3.37 17.35 -15.58
C LYS A 267 4.01 18.73 -15.42
N GLY A 268 5.21 18.78 -14.85
CA GLY A 268 6.00 19.99 -14.71
C GLY A 268 5.48 20.99 -13.67
N ILE A 269 4.56 20.59 -12.80
CA ILE A 269 4.07 21.42 -11.68
C ILE A 269 4.72 21.06 -10.33
N ASN A 270 5.55 20.02 -10.30
CA ASN A 270 6.35 19.67 -9.12
C ASN A 270 7.16 20.87 -8.62
N ASP A 271 7.45 20.91 -7.33
CA ASP A 271 8.48 21.78 -6.78
C ASP A 271 9.86 21.22 -7.18
N PRO A 272 10.66 21.93 -8.00
CA PRO A 272 11.95 21.43 -8.48
C PRO A 272 12.95 21.13 -7.36
N GLU A 273 12.95 21.91 -6.28
CA GLU A 273 13.86 21.71 -5.14
C GLU A 273 13.54 20.42 -4.39
N LEU A 274 12.26 20.10 -4.24
CA LEU A 274 11.84 18.84 -3.63
C LEU A 274 12.13 17.63 -4.53
N VAL A 275 11.99 17.78 -5.86
CA VAL A 275 12.35 16.71 -6.81
C VAL A 275 13.85 16.45 -6.80
N GLU A 276 14.70 17.50 -6.82
CA GLU A 276 16.14 17.38 -6.68
C GLU A 276 16.51 16.68 -5.38
N THR A 277 15.90 17.10 -4.25
CA THR A 277 16.12 16.48 -2.94
C THR A 277 15.78 14.99 -2.95
N LEU A 278 14.63 14.59 -3.53
CA LEU A 278 14.23 13.19 -3.66
C LEU A 278 15.25 12.39 -4.46
N CYS A 279 15.60 12.87 -5.64
CA CYS A 279 16.41 12.13 -6.60
C CYS A 279 17.87 12.02 -6.18
N ALA A 280 18.46 13.13 -5.70
CA ALA A 280 19.86 13.18 -5.26
C ALA A 280 20.12 12.28 -4.03
N ASN A 281 19.14 12.11 -3.15
CA ASN A 281 19.28 11.28 -1.94
C ASN A 281 18.73 9.85 -2.10
N SER A 282 18.29 9.45 -3.30
CA SER A 282 17.63 8.15 -3.50
C SER A 282 18.61 6.97 -3.40
N ALA A 283 19.84 7.09 -3.91
CA ALA A 283 20.86 6.04 -3.79
C ALA A 283 21.30 5.87 -2.33
N ASP A 284 21.61 6.96 -1.64
CA ASP A 284 21.97 6.95 -0.22
C ASP A 284 20.86 6.36 0.66
N ALA A 285 19.60 6.48 0.22
CA ALA A 285 18.48 5.87 0.92
C ALA A 285 18.45 4.33 0.72
N ILE A 286 18.87 3.81 -0.42
CA ILE A 286 19.06 2.35 -0.63
C ILE A 286 20.20 1.84 0.27
N ASP A 287 21.32 2.55 0.32
CA ASP A 287 22.46 2.18 1.17
C ASP A 287 22.06 2.19 2.66
N TRP A 288 21.32 3.23 3.08
CA TRP A 288 20.78 3.30 4.44
C TRP A 288 19.83 2.13 4.78
N LEU A 289 18.98 1.72 3.83
CA LEU A 289 18.10 0.56 4.02
C LEU A 289 18.91 -0.73 4.20
N ASP A 290 19.97 -0.93 3.39
CA ASP A 290 20.86 -2.09 3.52
C ASP A 290 21.57 -2.12 4.87
N GLU A 291 22.06 -1.00 5.38
CA GLU A 291 22.66 -0.86 6.71
C GLU A 291 21.68 -1.27 7.83
N HIS A 292 20.38 -1.15 7.59
CA HIS A 292 19.30 -1.54 8.50
C HIS A 292 18.73 -2.94 8.22
N GLY A 293 19.38 -3.72 7.35
CA GLY A 293 18.98 -5.09 7.01
C GLY A 293 17.79 -5.18 6.06
N ILE A 294 17.49 -4.10 5.33
CA ILE A 294 16.38 -3.99 4.36
C ILE A 294 16.95 -3.94 2.95
N THR A 295 17.10 -5.08 2.29
CA THR A 295 17.76 -5.18 0.98
C THR A 295 16.77 -5.23 -0.17
N LEU A 296 16.90 -4.30 -1.13
CA LEU A 296 16.05 -4.14 -2.31
C LEU A 296 16.88 -4.28 -3.60
N HIS A 297 17.51 -5.43 -3.82
CA HIS A 297 18.53 -5.59 -4.88
C HIS A 297 17.98 -5.94 -6.26
N ASN A 298 16.70 -6.35 -6.40
CA ASN A 298 16.12 -6.70 -7.70
C ASN A 298 15.62 -5.47 -8.43
N VAL A 299 16.37 -5.00 -9.44
CA VAL A 299 16.07 -3.79 -10.21
C VAL A 299 15.23 -4.12 -11.45
N SER A 300 14.09 -3.44 -11.61
CA SER A 300 13.17 -3.65 -12.74
C SER A 300 12.54 -2.35 -13.24
N SER A 301 11.64 -2.45 -14.23
CA SER A 301 10.95 -1.32 -14.85
C SER A 301 9.60 -1.07 -14.21
N PHE A 302 9.22 0.23 -14.07
CA PHE A 302 7.87 0.64 -13.71
C PHE A 302 7.38 1.75 -14.65
N GLY A 303 6.06 1.99 -14.63
CA GLY A 303 5.43 2.99 -15.49
C GLY A 303 5.96 4.40 -15.26
N GLY A 304 6.33 5.07 -16.35
CA GLY A 304 6.81 6.46 -16.36
C GLY A 304 8.31 6.64 -16.18
N ALA A 305 9.07 5.59 -15.79
CA ALA A 305 10.52 5.65 -15.74
C ALA A 305 11.14 5.30 -17.09
N SER A 306 12.16 6.06 -17.51
CA SER A 306 12.86 5.86 -18.78
C SER A 306 13.79 4.65 -18.77
N VAL A 307 14.28 4.25 -17.60
CA VAL A 307 15.21 3.14 -17.38
C VAL A 307 14.73 2.27 -16.20
N LYS A 308 15.31 1.09 -16.03
CA LYS A 308 15.06 0.24 -14.85
C LYS A 308 15.61 0.96 -13.62
N ARG A 309 14.75 1.29 -12.69
CA ARG A 309 15.11 2.08 -11.52
C ARG A 309 14.39 1.63 -10.25
N ILE A 310 13.38 0.76 -10.38
CA ILE A 310 12.65 0.30 -9.21
C ILE A 310 13.36 -0.89 -8.55
N HIS A 311 13.76 -0.70 -7.31
CA HIS A 311 14.42 -1.67 -6.45
C HIS A 311 13.37 -2.44 -5.66
N ARG A 312 13.40 -3.76 -5.75
CA ARG A 312 12.39 -4.67 -5.20
C ARG A 312 13.03 -5.73 -4.31
N PRO A 313 12.37 -6.13 -3.22
CA PRO A 313 12.83 -7.24 -2.40
C PRO A 313 12.53 -8.58 -3.08
N VAL A 314 13.35 -9.59 -2.77
CA VAL A 314 13.09 -10.98 -3.13
C VAL A 314 13.13 -11.86 -1.87
N ASN A 315 12.39 -12.96 -1.90
CA ASN A 315 12.45 -13.96 -0.84
C ASN A 315 13.65 -14.91 -1.00
N ALA A 316 13.80 -15.87 -0.07
CA ALA A 316 14.90 -16.83 -0.08
C ALA A 316 14.93 -17.70 -1.36
N GLU A 317 13.81 -17.87 -2.04
CA GLU A 317 13.68 -18.59 -3.31
C GLU A 317 13.98 -17.71 -4.53
N GLY A 318 14.37 -16.44 -4.35
CA GLY A 318 14.65 -15.49 -5.41
C GLY A 318 13.40 -14.89 -6.08
N LYS A 319 12.21 -15.08 -5.50
CA LYS A 319 10.96 -14.53 -6.03
C LYS A 319 10.70 -13.14 -5.48
N THR A 320 10.24 -12.24 -6.34
CA THR A 320 9.80 -10.90 -5.94
C THR A 320 8.67 -10.97 -4.92
N VAL A 321 8.77 -10.16 -3.87
CA VAL A 321 7.74 -9.98 -2.83
C VAL A 321 7.28 -8.52 -2.77
N SER A 322 6.16 -8.25 -2.10
CA SER A 322 5.66 -6.89 -1.90
C SER A 322 6.60 -6.08 -1.00
N VAL A 323 6.99 -4.88 -1.45
CA VAL A 323 7.97 -4.05 -0.73
C VAL A 323 7.47 -3.65 0.66
N GLY A 324 6.19 -3.29 0.81
CA GLY A 324 5.64 -2.84 2.07
C GLY A 324 5.60 -3.94 3.13
N SER A 325 5.11 -5.13 2.78
CA SER A 325 5.10 -6.27 3.71
C SER A 325 6.50 -6.78 4.08
N TYR A 326 7.50 -6.49 3.24
CA TYR A 326 8.91 -6.79 3.53
C TYR A 326 9.57 -5.72 4.42
N MET A 327 9.42 -4.44 4.07
CA MET A 327 10.12 -3.34 4.76
C MET A 327 9.53 -3.00 6.13
N ILE A 328 8.21 -2.97 6.26
CA ILE A 328 7.55 -2.43 7.45
C ILE A 328 7.88 -3.22 8.73
N PRO A 329 7.85 -4.56 8.75
CA PRO A 329 8.28 -5.32 9.93
C PRO A 329 9.75 -5.05 10.31
N LEU A 330 10.63 -4.89 9.32
CA LEU A 330 12.04 -4.60 9.55
C LEU A 330 12.25 -3.17 10.07
N LEU A 331 11.51 -2.18 9.57
CA LEU A 331 11.53 -0.82 10.12
C LEU A 331 11.03 -0.79 11.57
N GLN A 332 9.96 -1.53 11.87
CA GLN A 332 9.47 -1.68 13.25
C GLN A 332 10.55 -2.26 14.16
N GLU A 333 11.20 -3.35 13.75
CA GLU A 333 12.30 -3.97 14.50
C GLU A 333 13.46 -2.98 14.73
N ASN A 334 13.80 -2.17 13.73
CA ASN A 334 14.84 -1.13 13.87
C ASN A 334 14.41 -0.01 14.83
N CYS A 335 13.14 0.42 14.83
CA CYS A 335 12.60 1.34 15.84
C CYS A 335 12.74 0.77 17.26
N GLU A 336 12.39 -0.51 17.45
CA GLU A 336 12.49 -1.19 18.73
C GLU A 336 13.95 -1.29 19.21
N LYS A 337 14.89 -1.66 18.32
CA LYS A 337 16.34 -1.69 18.58
C LYS A 337 16.90 -0.31 18.94
N ALA A 338 16.40 0.74 18.32
CA ALA A 338 16.78 2.13 18.59
C ALA A 338 16.15 2.69 19.88
N GLY A 339 15.28 1.94 20.55
CA GLY A 339 14.61 2.36 21.79
C GLY A 339 13.49 3.37 21.58
N VAL A 340 12.94 3.47 20.37
CA VAL A 340 11.79 4.31 20.05
C VAL A 340 10.55 3.80 20.78
N LYS A 341 9.85 4.68 21.52
CA LYS A 341 8.59 4.34 22.18
C LYS A 341 7.45 4.48 21.18
N MET A 342 6.78 3.38 20.84
CA MET A 342 5.58 3.39 20.00
C MET A 342 4.32 3.27 20.83
N MET A 343 3.35 4.17 20.62
CA MET A 343 2.04 4.18 21.26
C MET A 343 0.99 3.94 20.17
N LEU A 344 0.52 2.69 20.09
CA LEU A 344 -0.54 2.28 19.16
C LEU A 344 -1.91 2.65 19.74
N ASP A 345 -2.97 2.58 18.91
CA ASP A 345 -4.34 2.96 19.29
C ASP A 345 -4.41 4.36 19.95
N THR A 346 -3.46 5.23 19.57
CA THR A 346 -3.30 6.58 20.13
C THR A 346 -3.40 7.60 18.98
N THR A 347 -4.57 8.21 18.87
CA THR A 347 -4.89 9.13 17.76
C THR A 347 -4.54 10.56 18.14
N ALA A 348 -3.57 11.15 17.44
CA ALA A 348 -3.24 12.57 17.56
C ALA A 348 -4.43 13.44 17.14
N THR A 349 -4.73 14.47 17.94
CA THR A 349 -5.90 15.35 17.75
C THR A 349 -5.55 16.82 17.66
N GLU A 350 -4.39 17.24 18.19
CA GLU A 350 -3.98 18.64 18.23
C GLU A 350 -2.45 18.75 18.28
N ILE A 351 -1.89 19.70 17.53
CA ILE A 351 -0.50 20.12 17.66
C ILE A 351 -0.45 21.24 18.71
N LEU A 352 0.32 21.03 19.75
CA LEU A 352 0.51 22.02 20.81
C LEU A 352 1.53 23.08 20.36
N THR A 353 1.22 24.36 20.58
CA THR A 353 2.11 25.47 20.24
C THR A 353 2.42 26.33 21.45
N ASP A 354 3.60 26.91 21.46
CA ASP A 354 3.99 27.94 22.43
C ASP A 354 3.38 29.32 22.10
N ALA A 355 3.68 30.31 22.93
CA ALA A 355 3.19 31.69 22.73
C ALA A 355 3.73 32.37 21.46
N ASN A 356 4.78 31.81 20.82
CA ASN A 356 5.39 32.31 19.59
C ASN A 356 4.90 31.54 18.36
N GLY A 357 4.04 30.51 18.56
CA GLY A 357 3.52 29.65 17.49
C GLY A 357 4.45 28.50 17.11
N ALA A 358 5.52 28.23 17.87
CA ALA A 358 6.35 27.05 17.67
C ALA A 358 5.67 25.78 18.14
N ALA A 359 5.75 24.67 17.39
CA ALA A 359 5.25 23.38 17.78
C ALA A 359 6.07 22.83 18.98
N VAL A 360 5.38 22.46 20.06
CA VAL A 360 6.00 22.02 21.33
C VAL A 360 5.42 20.71 21.85
N GLY A 361 4.71 19.98 21.01
CA GLY A 361 4.13 18.70 21.38
C GLY A 361 2.82 18.38 20.65
N VAL A 362 2.19 17.30 21.08
CA VAL A 362 0.95 16.77 20.49
C VAL A 362 0.03 16.31 21.59
N LYS A 363 -1.26 16.61 21.44
CA LYS A 363 -2.34 16.01 22.23
C LYS A 363 -2.97 14.88 21.43
N ALA A 364 -3.24 13.77 22.08
CA ALA A 364 -3.83 12.59 21.46
C ALA A 364 -4.92 11.99 22.37
N THR A 365 -5.72 11.10 21.78
CA THR A 365 -6.69 10.27 22.49
C THR A 365 -6.23 8.82 22.41
N GLY A 366 -6.08 8.15 23.55
CA GLY A 366 -5.71 6.75 23.65
C GLY A 366 -6.89 5.79 23.45
N ALA A 367 -6.60 4.48 23.51
CA ALA A 367 -7.54 3.40 23.20
C ALA A 367 -8.83 3.41 24.06
N SER A 368 -8.73 3.82 25.34
CA SER A 368 -9.86 3.88 26.28
C SER A 368 -10.54 5.25 26.32
N GLY A 369 -10.10 6.22 25.49
CA GLY A 369 -10.61 7.58 25.43
C GLY A 369 -9.90 8.57 26.36
N GLU A 370 -8.83 8.14 27.04
CA GLU A 370 -7.96 9.00 27.84
C GLU A 370 -7.20 10.01 26.98
N THR A 371 -6.87 11.15 27.60
CA THR A 371 -6.00 12.14 26.98
C THR A 371 -4.53 11.75 27.15
N VAL A 372 -3.80 11.67 26.05
CA VAL A 372 -2.34 11.52 26.02
C VAL A 372 -1.74 12.84 25.57
N THR A 373 -0.91 13.46 26.39
CA THR A 373 -0.15 14.67 26.04
C THR A 373 1.32 14.28 25.86
N VAL A 374 1.88 14.54 24.68
CA VAL A 374 3.33 14.38 24.45
C VAL A 374 3.93 15.77 24.32
N ASN A 375 4.71 16.18 25.34
CA ASN A 375 5.55 17.37 25.23
C ASN A 375 6.81 17.01 24.44
N ALA A 376 7.14 17.78 23.44
CA ALA A 376 8.34 17.53 22.63
C ALA A 376 8.94 18.85 22.14
N LYS A 377 10.24 18.85 21.87
CA LYS A 377 10.90 20.02 21.26
C LYS A 377 10.60 20.12 19.77
N ALA A 378 10.40 18.97 19.10
CA ALA A 378 10.07 18.91 17.69
C ALA A 378 8.94 17.92 17.41
N VAL A 379 8.08 18.23 16.42
CA VAL A 379 6.95 17.42 15.95
C VAL A 379 7.18 17.06 14.50
N VAL A 380 7.15 15.76 14.17
CA VAL A 380 7.20 15.26 12.80
C VAL A 380 5.85 14.65 12.42
N LEU A 381 5.19 15.22 11.41
CA LEU A 381 3.95 14.68 10.85
C LEU A 381 4.28 13.67 9.74
N ALA A 382 3.84 12.43 9.91
CA ALA A 382 4.02 11.32 8.97
C ALA A 382 2.72 10.50 8.83
N THR A 383 1.58 11.20 8.86
CA THR A 383 0.23 10.62 8.97
C THR A 383 -0.31 10.04 7.67
N GLY A 384 0.44 10.16 6.57
CA GLY A 384 -0.04 9.85 5.24
C GLY A 384 -1.02 10.89 4.69
N GLY A 385 -1.56 10.62 3.50
CA GLY A 385 -2.49 11.50 2.82
C GLY A 385 -3.94 11.40 3.31
N PHE A 386 -4.88 11.64 2.40
CA PHE A 386 -6.33 11.61 2.68
C PHE A 386 -7.13 10.68 1.76
N GLY A 387 -6.46 9.74 1.07
CA GLY A 387 -7.08 8.89 0.04
C GLY A 387 -8.16 7.92 0.53
N ALA A 388 -8.29 7.67 1.84
CA ALA A 388 -9.39 6.89 2.42
C ALA A 388 -10.55 7.77 2.89
N ASN A 389 -10.36 9.07 3.02
CA ASN A 389 -11.43 10.05 3.30
C ASN A 389 -12.09 10.47 1.98
N LEU A 390 -13.05 9.66 1.51
CA LEU A 390 -13.69 9.90 0.21
C LEU A 390 -14.49 11.21 0.18
N ASP A 391 -14.94 11.74 1.30
CA ASP A 391 -15.58 13.07 1.36
C ASP A 391 -14.54 14.17 1.11
N MET A 392 -13.35 14.06 1.68
CA MET A 392 -12.24 14.98 1.44
C MET A 392 -11.72 14.85 -0.01
N VAL A 393 -11.62 13.61 -0.54
CA VAL A 393 -11.31 13.36 -1.96
C VAL A 393 -12.29 14.08 -2.87
N VAL A 394 -13.60 13.91 -2.67
CA VAL A 394 -14.65 14.55 -3.48
C VAL A 394 -14.69 16.06 -3.28
N LYS A 395 -14.34 16.58 -2.10
CA LYS A 395 -14.22 18.02 -1.83
C LYS A 395 -13.18 18.67 -2.75
N TYR A 396 -12.02 18.03 -2.94
CA TYR A 396 -10.93 18.58 -3.77
C TYR A 396 -11.03 18.15 -5.24
N LYS A 397 -11.58 16.96 -5.52
CA LYS A 397 -11.70 16.39 -6.87
C LYS A 397 -13.08 15.74 -7.08
N PRO A 398 -14.13 16.54 -7.38
CA PRO A 398 -15.52 16.07 -7.43
C PRO A 398 -15.80 14.93 -8.41
N GLU A 399 -15.01 14.81 -9.48
CA GLU A 399 -15.12 13.74 -10.48
C GLU A 399 -14.80 12.36 -9.95
N LEU A 400 -14.13 12.24 -8.79
CA LEU A 400 -13.83 10.97 -8.15
C LEU A 400 -14.97 10.43 -7.26
N LYS A 401 -16.13 11.05 -7.31
CA LYS A 401 -17.30 10.57 -6.56
C LYS A 401 -17.70 9.16 -7.01
N GLY A 402 -17.71 8.23 -6.08
CA GLY A 402 -18.08 6.84 -6.31
C GLY A 402 -16.93 5.92 -6.69
N PHE A 403 -15.71 6.43 -6.79
CA PHE A 403 -14.52 5.59 -6.95
C PHE A 403 -14.24 4.79 -5.68
N MET A 404 -13.68 3.59 -5.87
CA MET A 404 -13.10 2.80 -4.78
C MET A 404 -11.75 3.38 -4.36
N THR A 405 -11.24 2.96 -3.21
CA THR A 405 -9.90 3.35 -2.73
C THR A 405 -9.08 2.14 -2.34
N THR A 406 -7.80 2.16 -2.70
CA THR A 406 -6.80 1.17 -2.25
C THR A 406 -6.24 1.50 -0.86
N ASN A 407 -6.57 2.67 -0.32
CA ASN A 407 -5.96 3.20 0.89
C ASN A 407 -6.31 2.39 2.14
N ALA A 408 -5.39 2.38 3.11
CA ALA A 408 -5.66 1.88 4.44
C ALA A 408 -6.69 2.79 5.14
N PRO A 409 -7.59 2.24 5.99
CA PRO A 409 -8.67 3.03 6.62
C PRO A 409 -8.20 4.24 7.44
N GLY A 410 -6.98 4.20 7.98
CA GLY A 410 -6.39 5.29 8.77
C GLY A 410 -5.92 6.51 7.94
N ILE A 411 -5.94 6.45 6.61
CA ILE A 411 -5.45 7.53 5.73
C ILE A 411 -6.56 8.57 5.51
N GLN A 412 -6.79 9.40 6.54
CA GLN A 412 -7.96 10.27 6.65
C GLN A 412 -7.67 11.77 6.51
N GLY A 413 -6.38 12.18 6.43
CA GLY A 413 -6.00 13.59 6.32
C GLY A 413 -5.88 14.35 7.64
N GLN A 414 -5.95 13.67 8.79
CA GLN A 414 -5.94 14.31 10.11
C GLN A 414 -4.70 15.17 10.35
N GLY A 415 -3.50 14.70 9.93
CA GLY A 415 -2.27 15.48 10.09
C GLY A 415 -2.29 16.78 9.30
N ILE A 416 -2.89 16.78 8.11
CA ILE A 416 -3.07 17.99 7.30
C ILE A 416 -4.00 18.96 8.03
N GLU A 417 -5.14 18.48 8.52
CA GLU A 417 -6.11 19.32 9.23
C GLU A 417 -5.54 19.91 10.52
N MET A 418 -4.79 19.12 11.32
CA MET A 418 -4.13 19.61 12.54
C MET A 418 -3.09 20.70 12.23
N ALA A 419 -2.29 20.52 11.19
CA ALA A 419 -1.29 21.50 10.80
C ALA A 419 -1.96 22.79 10.25
N GLN A 420 -3.01 22.67 9.43
CA GLN A 420 -3.79 23.82 8.97
C GLN A 420 -4.40 24.62 10.12
N ALA A 421 -4.82 23.96 11.21
CA ALA A 421 -5.37 24.62 12.38
C ALA A 421 -4.36 25.58 13.06
N ILE A 422 -3.06 25.36 12.89
CA ILE A 422 -1.98 26.24 13.39
C ILE A 422 -1.34 27.09 12.29
N GLY A 423 -1.96 27.15 11.09
CA GLY A 423 -1.57 28.06 10.01
C GLY A 423 -0.66 27.47 8.94
N ALA A 424 -0.49 26.14 8.88
CA ALA A 424 0.28 25.50 7.80
C ALA A 424 -0.40 25.68 6.44
N ALA A 425 0.41 25.97 5.43
CA ALA A 425 -0.01 26.00 4.03
C ALA A 425 -0.13 24.59 3.45
N THR A 426 -0.97 24.45 2.44
CA THR A 426 -1.08 23.23 1.63
C THR A 426 -0.86 23.55 0.16
N VAL A 427 -0.46 22.54 -0.61
CA VAL A 427 -0.23 22.65 -2.06
C VAL A 427 -0.81 21.40 -2.75
N ASP A 428 -1.26 21.55 -4.00
CA ASP A 428 -1.68 20.47 -4.90
C ASP A 428 -2.82 19.57 -4.36
N MET A 429 -3.69 20.08 -3.48
CA MET A 429 -4.72 19.28 -2.80
C MET A 429 -5.73 18.63 -3.78
N ASP A 430 -5.89 19.18 -4.98
CA ASP A 430 -6.72 18.62 -6.06
C ASP A 430 -5.99 17.58 -6.91
N GLN A 431 -4.68 17.40 -6.69
CA GLN A 431 -3.88 16.40 -7.38
C GLN A 431 -4.01 15.05 -6.65
N ILE A 432 -5.00 14.29 -7.06
CA ILE A 432 -5.31 12.96 -6.50
C ILE A 432 -5.13 11.93 -7.59
N GLN A 433 -4.23 10.98 -7.36
CA GLN A 433 -3.91 9.91 -8.29
C GLN A 433 -4.93 8.77 -8.19
N ILE A 434 -5.39 8.31 -9.34
CA ILE A 434 -6.08 7.03 -9.49
C ILE A 434 -5.10 5.98 -10.02
N HIS A 435 -5.28 4.73 -9.58
CA HIS A 435 -4.49 3.59 -10.04
C HIS A 435 -5.31 2.73 -10.98
N PRO A 436 -4.81 2.37 -12.18
CA PRO A 436 -5.61 1.65 -13.18
C PRO A 436 -5.82 0.16 -12.83
N THR A 437 -5.00 -0.41 -11.96
CA THR A 437 -5.09 -1.84 -11.63
C THR A 437 -5.54 -2.06 -10.19
N VAL A 438 -6.80 -1.74 -9.92
CA VAL A 438 -7.51 -2.04 -8.66
C VAL A 438 -8.47 -3.19 -8.91
N GLU A 439 -8.41 -4.25 -8.11
CA GLU A 439 -9.32 -5.39 -8.26
C GLU A 439 -10.79 -4.93 -8.09
N ALA A 440 -11.61 -5.23 -9.09
CA ALA A 440 -12.91 -4.58 -9.30
C ALA A 440 -13.97 -4.88 -8.21
N ASN A 441 -13.79 -5.92 -7.38
CA ASN A 441 -14.74 -6.30 -6.34
C ASN A 441 -14.29 -5.91 -4.93
N THR A 442 -12.99 -5.95 -4.65
CA THR A 442 -12.44 -5.81 -3.29
C THR A 442 -11.66 -4.52 -3.07
N ALA A 443 -11.41 -3.74 -4.11
CA ALA A 443 -10.51 -2.58 -4.12
C ALA A 443 -9.04 -2.93 -3.77
N ALA A 444 -8.67 -4.22 -3.83
CA ALA A 444 -7.28 -4.62 -3.61
C ALA A 444 -6.37 -4.05 -4.70
N LEU A 445 -5.21 -3.54 -4.29
CA LEU A 445 -4.20 -3.08 -5.23
C LEU A 445 -3.60 -4.28 -5.97
N ILE A 446 -3.71 -4.29 -7.30
CA ILE A 446 -2.95 -5.19 -8.17
C ILE A 446 -1.69 -4.45 -8.60
N THR A 447 -0.54 -5.01 -8.28
CA THR A 447 0.75 -4.31 -8.43
C THR A 447 1.01 -3.84 -9.85
N GLU A 448 1.47 -2.61 -10.00
CA GLU A 448 1.93 -2.03 -11.26
C GLU A 448 3.10 -2.82 -11.86
N GLY A 449 3.90 -3.48 -11.01
CA GLY A 449 5.01 -4.31 -11.44
C GLY A 449 4.65 -5.34 -12.50
N LEU A 450 3.42 -5.88 -12.47
CA LEU A 450 2.96 -6.82 -13.48
C LEU A 450 2.99 -6.23 -14.89
N ARG A 451 2.59 -4.98 -15.06
CA ARG A 451 2.65 -4.28 -16.34
C ARG A 451 4.10 -4.09 -16.79
N GLY A 452 4.99 -3.72 -15.88
CA GLY A 452 6.43 -3.64 -16.12
C GLY A 452 7.07 -4.99 -16.46
N ASP A 453 6.61 -6.06 -15.80
CA ASP A 453 7.10 -7.43 -15.96
C ASP A 453 6.51 -8.13 -17.21
N GLY A 454 5.64 -7.49 -18.00
CA GLY A 454 5.15 -7.99 -19.29
C GLY A 454 3.64 -8.18 -19.43
N ALA A 455 2.85 -8.01 -18.36
CA ALA A 455 1.40 -8.11 -18.44
C ALA A 455 0.79 -7.07 -19.39
N ILE A 456 -0.37 -7.41 -19.97
CA ILE A 456 -1.15 -6.54 -20.85
C ILE A 456 -2.55 -6.30 -20.30
N LEU A 457 -3.18 -5.21 -20.74
CA LEU A 457 -4.55 -4.85 -20.42
C LEU A 457 -5.47 -5.13 -21.61
N ILE A 458 -6.56 -5.86 -21.36
CA ILE A 458 -7.53 -6.31 -22.35
C ILE A 458 -8.90 -5.76 -22.02
N ASN A 459 -9.56 -5.12 -23.00
CA ASN A 459 -10.91 -4.60 -22.89
C ASN A 459 -11.99 -5.68 -23.12
N GLU A 460 -13.27 -5.31 -23.05
CA GLU A 460 -14.40 -6.24 -23.25
C GLU A 460 -14.43 -6.83 -24.68
N GLU A 461 -13.88 -6.13 -25.66
CA GLU A 461 -13.76 -6.57 -27.05
C GLU A 461 -12.58 -7.57 -27.29
N GLY A 462 -11.84 -7.92 -26.25
CA GLY A 462 -10.70 -8.83 -26.34
C GLY A 462 -9.42 -8.19 -26.90
N GLN A 463 -9.29 -6.88 -26.84
CA GLN A 463 -8.20 -6.11 -27.46
C GLN A 463 -7.40 -5.31 -26.45
N ARG A 464 -6.10 -5.10 -26.74
CA ARG A 464 -5.29 -4.07 -26.09
C ARG A 464 -5.81 -2.69 -26.51
N PHE A 465 -5.65 -1.67 -25.66
CA PHE A 465 -6.17 -0.33 -25.91
C PHE A 465 -5.18 0.80 -25.56
N ILE A 466 -4.01 0.47 -24.99
CA ILE A 466 -3.02 1.45 -24.51
C ILE A 466 -1.61 0.83 -24.42
N ASP A 467 -0.57 1.66 -24.33
CA ASP A 467 0.74 1.29 -23.77
C ASP A 467 0.58 1.08 -22.26
N GLU A 468 0.64 -0.17 -21.82
CA GLU A 468 0.36 -0.55 -20.43
C GLU A 468 1.39 0.00 -19.42
N VAL A 469 2.59 0.37 -19.89
CA VAL A 469 3.64 0.99 -19.04
C VAL A 469 3.62 2.52 -19.09
N GLY A 470 2.56 3.10 -19.66
CA GLY A 470 2.26 4.53 -19.52
C GLY A 470 2.06 4.94 -18.07
N THR A 471 2.04 6.26 -17.81
CA THR A 471 1.77 6.81 -16.48
C THR A 471 0.37 6.43 -15.99
N ARG A 472 0.16 6.38 -14.68
CA ARG A 472 -1.11 5.92 -14.07
C ARG A 472 -2.32 6.71 -14.53
N ASP A 473 -2.20 8.02 -14.65
CA ASP A 473 -3.26 8.90 -15.12
C ASP A 473 -3.65 8.60 -16.57
N VAL A 474 -2.66 8.37 -17.45
CA VAL A 474 -2.89 8.05 -18.87
C VAL A 474 -3.55 6.69 -19.01
N VAL A 475 -3.06 5.67 -18.31
CA VAL A 475 -3.62 4.31 -18.38
C VAL A 475 -5.03 4.28 -17.75
N SER A 476 -5.23 4.94 -16.59
CA SER A 476 -6.56 5.01 -15.96
C SER A 476 -7.58 5.74 -16.84
N ALA A 477 -7.19 6.83 -17.49
CA ALA A 477 -8.09 7.55 -18.40
C ALA A 477 -8.50 6.68 -19.60
N ALA A 478 -7.54 5.93 -20.17
CA ALA A 478 -7.82 4.99 -21.26
C ALA A 478 -8.74 3.84 -20.82
N GLU A 479 -8.54 3.31 -19.60
CA GLU A 479 -9.38 2.25 -19.02
C GLU A 479 -10.80 2.73 -18.73
N ILE A 480 -10.96 3.91 -18.12
CA ILE A 480 -12.27 4.52 -17.84
C ILE A 480 -13.05 4.72 -19.14
N ALA A 481 -12.38 4.99 -20.24
CA ALA A 481 -12.99 5.15 -21.56
C ALA A 481 -13.44 3.82 -22.20
N GLN A 482 -13.02 2.66 -21.69
CA GLN A 482 -13.47 1.36 -22.20
C GLN A 482 -14.91 1.06 -21.77
N THR A 483 -15.55 0.12 -22.47
CA THR A 483 -16.87 -0.38 -22.13
C THR A 483 -16.88 -0.90 -20.68
N GLY A 484 -17.79 -0.39 -19.87
CA GLY A 484 -17.90 -0.74 -18.44
C GLY A 484 -16.83 -0.15 -17.52
N SER A 485 -15.90 0.68 -18.03
CA SER A 485 -14.81 1.33 -17.28
C SER A 485 -13.96 0.33 -16.49
N TYR A 486 -13.63 -0.80 -17.11
CA TYR A 486 -12.77 -1.84 -16.57
C TYR A 486 -11.93 -2.47 -17.68
N SER A 487 -10.92 -3.23 -17.26
CA SER A 487 -10.12 -4.08 -18.13
C SER A 487 -9.75 -5.40 -17.45
N TRP A 488 -9.10 -6.29 -18.18
CA TRP A 488 -8.51 -7.52 -17.67
C TRP A 488 -6.99 -7.44 -17.77
N LEU A 489 -6.31 -7.54 -16.62
CA LEU A 489 -4.86 -7.66 -16.58
C LEU A 489 -4.47 -9.12 -16.74
N VAL A 490 -3.75 -9.43 -17.86
CA VAL A 490 -3.41 -10.80 -18.27
C VAL A 490 -1.94 -11.10 -17.97
N VAL A 491 -1.71 -12.27 -17.35
CA VAL A 491 -0.40 -12.85 -17.05
C VAL A 491 -0.38 -14.34 -17.42
N ASP A 492 0.80 -14.93 -17.54
CA ASP A 492 0.99 -16.35 -17.78
C ASP A 492 1.63 -17.09 -16.59
N GLN A 493 1.80 -18.40 -16.74
CA GLN A 493 2.39 -19.24 -15.69
C GLN A 493 3.85 -18.88 -15.39
N ALA A 494 4.62 -18.48 -16.40
CA ALA A 494 6.03 -18.10 -16.19
C ALA A 494 6.14 -16.87 -15.29
N MET A 495 5.28 -15.87 -15.48
CA MET A 495 5.18 -14.71 -14.58
C MET A 495 4.73 -15.12 -13.18
N ALA A 496 3.74 -16.04 -13.07
CA ALA A 496 3.27 -16.53 -11.78
C ALA A 496 4.35 -17.30 -11.02
N ASP A 497 5.19 -18.08 -11.71
CA ASP A 497 6.29 -18.82 -11.09
C ASP A 497 7.40 -17.90 -10.59
N ALA A 498 7.60 -16.76 -11.23
CA ALA A 498 8.61 -15.77 -10.86
C ALA A 498 8.17 -14.83 -9.73
N SER A 499 6.86 -14.78 -9.39
CA SER A 499 6.32 -13.78 -8.46
C SER A 499 5.39 -14.41 -7.42
N SER A 500 5.77 -14.33 -6.14
CA SER A 500 4.88 -14.70 -5.02
C SER A 500 3.66 -13.78 -4.91
N VAL A 501 3.75 -12.56 -5.43
CA VAL A 501 2.63 -11.60 -5.47
C VAL A 501 1.52 -12.11 -6.38
N ILE A 502 1.88 -12.58 -7.60
CA ILE A 502 0.91 -13.18 -8.54
C ILE A 502 0.30 -14.45 -7.95
N GLN A 503 1.13 -15.32 -7.35
CA GLN A 503 0.66 -16.53 -6.67
C GLN A 503 -0.34 -16.18 -5.55
N GLY A 504 -0.10 -15.10 -4.83
CA GLY A 504 -1.03 -14.57 -3.83
C GLY A 504 -2.37 -14.15 -4.43
N TYR A 505 -2.40 -13.50 -5.59
CA TYR A 505 -3.65 -13.12 -6.28
C TYR A 505 -4.43 -14.34 -6.76
N ILE A 506 -3.73 -15.35 -7.32
CA ILE A 506 -4.33 -16.61 -7.74
C ILE A 506 -4.97 -17.32 -6.52
N LYS A 507 -4.24 -17.42 -5.43
CA LYS A 507 -4.70 -18.07 -4.20
C LYS A 507 -5.89 -17.36 -3.56
N LYS A 508 -5.94 -16.03 -3.60
CA LYS A 508 -7.06 -15.20 -3.13
C LYS A 508 -8.30 -15.29 -4.03
N GLY A 509 -8.20 -15.94 -5.18
CA GLY A 509 -9.30 -16.04 -6.11
C GLY A 509 -9.61 -14.76 -6.88
N TYR A 510 -8.64 -13.85 -7.01
CA TYR A 510 -8.81 -12.64 -7.81
C TYR A 510 -8.74 -12.90 -9.32
N THR A 511 -8.26 -14.09 -9.72
CA THR A 511 -8.03 -14.45 -11.11
C THR A 511 -9.08 -15.40 -11.65
N VAL A 512 -9.39 -15.26 -12.93
CA VAL A 512 -9.91 -16.34 -13.78
C VAL A 512 -8.74 -16.99 -14.51
N THR A 513 -8.92 -18.25 -14.98
CA THR A 513 -7.85 -19.03 -15.61
C THR A 513 -8.31 -19.76 -16.84
N GLY A 514 -7.39 -20.03 -17.78
CA GLY A 514 -7.59 -20.86 -18.96
C GLY A 514 -6.30 -21.57 -19.37
N SER A 515 -6.42 -22.77 -19.91
CA SER A 515 -5.28 -23.55 -20.44
C SER A 515 -4.91 -23.12 -21.86
N THR A 516 -5.81 -22.43 -22.56
CA THR A 516 -5.57 -21.77 -23.85
C THR A 516 -6.05 -20.32 -23.79
N TYR A 517 -5.67 -19.52 -24.79
CA TYR A 517 -6.15 -18.14 -24.88
C TYR A 517 -7.68 -18.08 -25.04
N GLU A 518 -8.28 -18.96 -25.85
CA GLU A 518 -9.73 -19.01 -26.03
C GLU A 518 -10.47 -19.42 -24.73
N GLU A 519 -9.89 -20.33 -23.94
CA GLU A 519 -10.47 -20.70 -22.63
C GLU A 519 -10.42 -19.54 -21.67
N LEU A 520 -9.28 -18.82 -21.61
CA LEU A 520 -9.17 -17.63 -20.77
C LEU A 520 -10.13 -16.53 -21.25
N GLY A 521 -10.23 -16.27 -22.57
CA GLY A 521 -11.16 -15.29 -23.13
C GLY A 521 -12.62 -15.59 -22.75
N LYS A 522 -13.02 -16.86 -22.80
CA LYS A 522 -14.35 -17.30 -22.33
C LYS A 522 -14.54 -17.10 -20.83
N ALA A 523 -13.50 -17.38 -20.04
CA ALA A 523 -13.54 -17.18 -18.57
C ALA A 523 -13.64 -15.70 -18.19
N MET A 524 -13.01 -14.82 -18.96
CA MET A 524 -13.12 -13.35 -18.82
C MET A 524 -14.48 -12.82 -19.31
N GLY A 525 -15.18 -13.57 -20.16
CA GLY A 525 -16.43 -13.09 -20.78
C GLY A 525 -16.23 -12.11 -21.92
N VAL A 526 -15.03 -12.08 -22.54
CA VAL A 526 -14.69 -11.24 -23.70
C VAL A 526 -14.83 -12.03 -25.03
N ASP A 527 -14.66 -11.34 -26.18
CA ASP A 527 -14.56 -12.06 -27.46
C ASP A 527 -13.30 -12.93 -27.46
N ALA A 528 -13.51 -14.25 -27.30
CA ALA A 528 -12.41 -15.21 -27.13
C ALA A 528 -11.53 -15.35 -28.39
N ALA A 529 -12.09 -15.16 -29.60
CA ALA A 529 -11.33 -15.23 -30.82
C ALA A 529 -10.47 -13.98 -31.03
N ALA A 530 -11.04 -12.81 -30.80
CA ALA A 530 -10.31 -11.54 -30.85
C ALA A 530 -9.20 -11.50 -29.77
N PHE A 531 -9.48 -12.03 -28.57
CA PHE A 531 -8.46 -12.13 -27.52
C PHE A 531 -7.31 -13.07 -27.91
N ALA A 532 -7.59 -14.24 -28.47
CA ALA A 532 -6.53 -15.15 -28.91
C ALA A 532 -5.64 -14.52 -30.00
N GLU A 533 -6.24 -13.83 -30.97
CA GLU A 533 -5.50 -13.07 -31.99
C GLU A 533 -4.64 -11.96 -31.36
N THR A 534 -5.18 -11.24 -30.35
CA THR A 534 -4.45 -10.21 -29.62
C THR A 534 -3.23 -10.77 -28.89
N MET A 535 -3.36 -11.94 -28.26
CA MET A 535 -2.24 -12.61 -27.56
C MET A 535 -1.13 -13.05 -28.51
N GLU A 536 -1.48 -13.64 -29.66
CA GLU A 536 -0.52 -14.03 -30.68
C GLU A 536 0.23 -12.81 -31.25
N LYS A 537 -0.52 -11.76 -31.56
CA LYS A 537 0.03 -10.49 -32.07
C LYS A 537 0.98 -9.84 -31.06
N TRP A 538 0.57 -9.77 -29.77
CA TRP A 538 1.41 -9.25 -28.70
C TRP A 538 2.72 -10.04 -28.56
N ASN A 539 2.68 -11.37 -28.56
CA ASN A 539 3.87 -12.19 -28.47
C ASN A 539 4.85 -11.91 -29.63
N GLY A 540 4.33 -11.73 -30.85
CA GLY A 540 5.14 -11.30 -31.99
C GLY A 540 5.79 -9.93 -31.82
N TYR A 541 5.11 -8.98 -31.16
CA TYR A 541 5.68 -7.66 -30.83
C TYR A 541 6.80 -7.75 -29.79
N VAL A 542 6.64 -8.62 -28.79
CA VAL A 542 7.68 -8.88 -27.78
C VAL A 542 8.94 -9.47 -28.43
N GLU A 543 8.79 -10.45 -29.33
CA GLU A 543 9.91 -11.05 -30.05
C GLU A 543 10.62 -10.04 -30.99
N ALA A 544 9.84 -9.18 -31.65
CA ALA A 544 10.35 -8.12 -32.52
C ALA A 544 10.90 -6.90 -31.73
N LYS A 545 10.67 -6.82 -30.42
CA LYS A 545 10.93 -5.64 -29.57
C LYS A 545 10.36 -4.35 -30.17
N ASN A 546 9.16 -4.45 -30.76
CA ASN A 546 8.49 -3.35 -31.42
C ASN A 546 6.96 -3.48 -31.28
N ASP A 547 6.32 -2.48 -30.70
CA ASP A 547 4.86 -2.37 -30.58
C ASP A 547 4.35 -1.24 -31.49
N PRO A 548 3.91 -1.56 -32.73
CA PRO A 548 3.42 -0.55 -33.67
C PRO A 548 2.04 -0.01 -33.31
N ASP A 549 1.27 -0.70 -32.46
CA ASP A 549 -0.10 -0.31 -32.11
C ASP A 549 -0.11 0.83 -31.10
N PHE A 550 0.68 0.74 -30.01
CA PHE A 550 0.65 1.69 -28.91
C PHE A 550 2.02 2.26 -28.54
N GLY A 551 3.10 1.80 -29.19
CA GLY A 551 4.44 2.34 -29.02
C GLY A 551 5.07 2.00 -27.66
N ARG A 552 4.72 0.85 -27.06
CA ARG A 552 5.37 0.36 -25.86
C ARG A 552 6.85 0.08 -26.16
N THR A 553 7.73 0.55 -25.28
CA THR A 553 9.19 0.44 -25.45
C THR A 553 9.83 -0.56 -24.48
N SER A 554 9.08 -1.02 -23.47
CA SER A 554 9.53 -2.00 -22.48
C SER A 554 8.92 -3.37 -22.78
N PHE A 555 9.78 -4.34 -23.05
CA PHE A 555 9.39 -5.71 -23.38
C PHE A 555 10.04 -6.67 -22.40
N ALA A 556 9.24 -7.59 -21.86
CA ALA A 556 9.70 -8.75 -21.10
C ALA A 556 9.62 -10.02 -21.96
N ASN A 557 9.21 -11.14 -21.36
CA ASN A 557 9.01 -12.38 -22.09
C ASN A 557 7.63 -12.41 -22.77
N PRO A 558 7.46 -13.16 -23.89
CA PRO A 558 6.15 -13.45 -24.45
C PRO A 558 5.24 -14.14 -23.41
N LEU A 559 3.94 -13.84 -23.47
CA LEU A 559 2.92 -14.46 -22.61
C LEU A 559 2.43 -15.77 -23.24
N ASN A 560 3.26 -16.81 -23.25
CA ASN A 560 3.01 -18.07 -23.94
C ASN A 560 3.14 -19.34 -23.07
N ALA A 561 3.33 -19.20 -21.77
CA ALA A 561 3.40 -20.30 -20.81
C ALA A 561 2.04 -20.55 -20.15
N ALA A 562 1.35 -21.62 -20.57
CA ALA A 562 0.07 -22.01 -19.95
C ALA A 562 0.27 -22.61 -18.55
N PRO A 563 -0.74 -22.54 -17.65
CA PRO A 563 -2.01 -21.84 -17.81
C PRO A 563 -1.87 -20.31 -17.77
N TYR A 564 -2.91 -19.63 -18.29
CA TYR A 564 -3.00 -18.17 -18.30
C TYR A 564 -3.98 -17.69 -17.26
N TYR A 565 -3.75 -16.49 -16.74
CA TYR A 565 -4.56 -15.89 -15.67
C TYR A 565 -4.95 -14.46 -16.05
N ALA A 566 -6.13 -14.03 -15.62
CA ALA A 566 -6.56 -12.65 -15.77
C ALA A 566 -7.24 -12.14 -14.50
N VAL A 567 -6.93 -10.91 -14.10
CA VAL A 567 -7.58 -10.20 -12.99
C VAL A 567 -8.46 -9.11 -13.59
N LYS A 568 -9.72 -9.03 -13.15
CA LYS A 568 -10.59 -7.90 -13.50
C LYS A 568 -10.19 -6.68 -12.71
N VAL A 569 -9.82 -5.60 -13.39
CA VAL A 569 -9.31 -4.36 -12.78
C VAL A 569 -10.10 -3.14 -13.23
N THR A 570 -10.11 -2.11 -12.40
CA THR A 570 -10.70 -0.80 -12.67
C THR A 570 -9.87 0.29 -12.00
N ALA A 571 -10.10 1.55 -12.37
CA ALA A 571 -9.44 2.67 -11.73
C ALA A 571 -9.98 2.94 -10.32
N GLY A 572 -9.10 3.25 -9.37
CA GLY A 572 -9.46 3.59 -8.00
C GLY A 572 -8.52 4.63 -7.38
N VAL A 573 -9.00 5.37 -6.38
CA VAL A 573 -8.19 6.34 -5.60
C VAL A 573 -7.02 5.61 -4.95
N HIS A 574 -5.81 6.18 -5.12
CA HIS A 574 -4.60 5.48 -4.67
C HIS A 574 -3.64 6.34 -3.85
N HIS A 575 -3.33 7.56 -4.31
CA HIS A 575 -2.35 8.44 -3.68
C HIS A 575 -2.80 9.89 -3.77
N THR A 576 -2.58 10.66 -2.72
CA THR A 576 -2.78 12.10 -2.74
C THR A 576 -1.42 12.77 -2.91
N MET A 577 -1.19 13.48 -4.04
CA MET A 577 0.05 14.21 -4.27
C MET A 577 0.06 15.55 -3.55
N GLY A 578 -1.12 16.05 -3.20
CA GLY A 578 -1.30 17.25 -2.40
C GLY A 578 -1.20 16.99 -0.91
N GLY A 579 -0.73 17.99 -0.17
CA GLY A 579 -0.53 17.93 1.27
C GLY A 579 0.07 19.22 1.82
N LEU A 580 0.74 19.10 2.96
CA LEU A 580 1.43 20.21 3.61
C LEU A 580 2.56 20.72 2.74
N LYS A 581 2.70 22.06 2.66
CA LYS A 581 3.81 22.69 1.97
C LYS A 581 5.05 22.61 2.86
N ILE A 582 6.14 22.06 2.33
CA ILE A 582 7.43 21.93 3.01
C ILE A 582 8.55 22.55 2.17
N ASN A 583 9.72 22.76 2.78
CA ASN A 583 10.97 23.01 2.09
C ASN A 583 11.85 21.74 2.02
N ALA A 584 13.02 21.81 1.40
CA ALA A 584 13.94 20.68 1.27
C ALA A 584 14.43 20.09 2.61
N ASN A 585 14.37 20.85 3.70
CA ASN A 585 14.66 20.38 5.06
C ASN A 585 13.42 19.80 5.77
N THR A 586 12.32 19.59 5.03
CA THR A 586 11.04 19.05 5.57
C THR A 586 10.34 19.95 6.59
N GLU A 587 10.80 21.19 6.77
CA GLU A 587 10.13 22.15 7.63
C GLU A 587 8.80 22.58 7.02
N VAL A 588 7.71 22.56 7.80
CA VAL A 588 6.38 22.95 7.35
C VAL A 588 6.28 24.46 7.23
N LEU A 589 5.76 24.93 6.09
CA LEU A 589 5.61 26.34 5.78
C LEU A 589 4.18 26.84 6.05
N ASN A 590 4.06 28.09 6.51
CA ASN A 590 2.77 28.78 6.63
C ASN A 590 2.33 29.40 5.29
N GLU A 591 1.15 30.04 5.26
CA GLU A 591 0.58 30.71 4.08
C GLU A 591 1.45 31.86 3.51
N LYS A 592 2.42 32.35 4.28
CA LYS A 592 3.38 33.37 3.84
C LYS A 592 4.67 32.77 3.30
N GLY A 593 4.84 31.46 3.38
CA GLY A 593 6.07 30.76 3.02
C GLY A 593 7.13 30.81 4.13
N GLU A 594 6.76 31.17 5.36
CA GLU A 594 7.65 31.17 6.51
C GLU A 594 7.57 29.81 7.23
N VAL A 595 8.68 29.34 7.79
CA VAL A 595 8.74 28.09 8.57
C VAL A 595 7.89 28.21 9.83
N ILE A 596 7.10 27.17 10.15
CA ILE A 596 6.48 26.98 11.46
C ILE A 596 7.52 26.28 12.34
N PRO A 597 8.12 26.98 13.32
CA PRO A 597 9.24 26.44 14.09
C PRO A 597 8.85 25.16 14.85
N GLY A 598 9.74 24.16 14.81
CA GLY A 598 9.53 22.88 15.50
C GLY A 598 8.55 21.92 14.82
N LEU A 599 8.03 22.27 13.64
CA LEU A 599 7.11 21.42 12.88
C LEU A 599 7.74 20.95 11.57
N PHE A 600 7.81 19.63 11.41
CA PHE A 600 8.33 18.93 10.24
C PHE A 600 7.28 17.97 9.67
N ALA A 601 7.41 17.63 8.38
CA ALA A 601 6.52 16.66 7.76
C ALA A 601 7.23 15.83 6.67
N ALA A 602 6.87 14.55 6.51
CA ALA A 602 7.46 13.67 5.53
C ALA A 602 6.48 12.63 5.00
N GLY A 603 6.67 12.19 3.76
CA GLY A 603 5.83 11.22 3.08
C GLY A 603 4.53 11.82 2.57
N GLU A 604 3.52 11.00 2.32
CA GLU A 604 2.27 11.38 1.62
C GLU A 604 1.44 12.49 2.31
N VAL A 605 1.76 12.87 3.54
CA VAL A 605 1.15 14.04 4.21
C VAL A 605 1.61 15.37 3.60
N THR A 606 2.70 15.35 2.83
CA THR A 606 3.29 16.54 2.16
C THR A 606 2.87 16.63 0.71
N GLY A 607 2.91 17.84 0.14
CA GLY A 607 2.66 18.11 -1.27
C GLY A 607 3.87 18.74 -1.97
N GLY A 608 3.78 18.87 -3.30
CA GLY A 608 4.79 19.50 -4.14
C GLY A 608 5.80 18.54 -4.77
N VAL A 609 6.13 17.42 -4.13
CA VAL A 609 7.13 16.46 -4.64
C VAL A 609 6.71 15.84 -5.97
N HIS A 610 5.46 15.41 -6.09
CA HIS A 610 4.99 14.57 -7.18
C HIS A 610 4.17 15.29 -8.25
N GLY A 611 3.88 16.57 -8.06
CA GLY A 611 3.07 17.35 -9.00
C GLY A 611 1.70 16.73 -9.28
N ALA A 612 1.29 16.71 -10.54
CA ALA A 612 -0.03 16.21 -10.92
C ALA A 612 -0.17 14.68 -10.97
N ASN A 613 0.94 13.93 -10.92
CA ASN A 613 0.90 12.47 -10.98
C ASN A 613 2.23 11.86 -10.50
N ARG A 614 2.15 10.93 -9.57
CA ARG A 614 3.30 10.26 -8.97
C ARG A 614 3.73 9.03 -9.78
N LEU A 615 5.02 8.92 -10.11
CA LEU A 615 5.59 7.72 -10.72
C LEU A 615 5.56 6.53 -9.75
N GLY A 616 5.32 5.32 -10.28
CA GLY A 616 5.41 4.08 -9.52
C GLY A 616 6.79 3.95 -8.87
N GLY A 617 6.85 3.60 -7.57
CA GLY A 617 8.10 3.51 -6.80
C GLY A 617 8.53 4.79 -6.09
N ASN A 618 8.08 5.99 -6.54
CA ASN A 618 8.48 7.24 -5.91
C ASN A 618 7.89 7.43 -4.49
N ALA A 619 6.76 6.83 -4.13
CA ALA A 619 6.24 6.94 -2.77
C ALA A 619 7.14 6.26 -1.72
N VAL A 620 7.81 5.15 -2.10
CA VAL A 620 8.75 4.48 -1.20
C VAL A 620 10.05 5.28 -1.10
N ALA A 621 10.52 5.86 -2.22
CA ALA A 621 11.65 6.78 -2.23
C ALA A 621 11.36 8.02 -1.36
N ASP A 622 10.19 8.64 -1.54
CA ASP A 622 9.74 9.82 -0.80
C ASP A 622 9.75 9.55 0.71
N PHE A 623 9.02 8.54 1.19
CA PHE A 623 8.94 8.32 2.63
C PHE A 623 10.31 7.92 3.25
N THR A 624 11.21 7.28 2.48
CA THR A 624 12.54 6.92 2.96
C THR A 624 13.47 8.14 2.98
N VAL A 625 13.52 8.91 1.89
CA VAL A 625 14.38 10.10 1.77
C VAL A 625 13.93 11.19 2.73
N PHE A 626 12.68 11.64 2.59
CA PHE A 626 12.18 12.74 3.42
C PHE A 626 11.97 12.34 4.88
N GLY A 627 11.67 11.06 5.16
CA GLY A 627 11.66 10.57 6.54
C GLY A 627 13.02 10.71 7.22
N ARG A 628 14.12 10.34 6.55
CA ARG A 628 15.49 10.52 7.05
C ARG A 628 15.80 12.00 7.27
N ILE A 629 15.49 12.86 6.31
CA ILE A 629 15.71 14.30 6.42
C ILE A 629 14.92 14.89 7.58
N ALA A 630 13.64 14.52 7.73
CA ALA A 630 12.79 15.00 8.83
C ALA A 630 13.32 14.55 10.21
N GLY A 631 13.79 13.32 10.31
CA GLY A 631 14.39 12.81 11.54
C GLY A 631 15.65 13.57 11.94
N ALA A 632 16.54 13.83 10.98
CA ALA A 632 17.77 14.62 11.19
C ALA A 632 17.44 16.08 11.54
N ALA A 633 16.59 16.74 10.74
CA ALA A 633 16.21 18.15 10.97
C ALA A 633 15.49 18.35 12.32
N ALA A 634 14.57 17.44 12.68
CA ALA A 634 13.91 17.45 13.99
C ALA A 634 14.91 17.22 15.14
N SER A 635 15.91 16.38 14.94
CA SER A 635 16.99 16.12 15.88
C SER A 635 17.85 17.38 16.11
N ASP A 636 18.26 18.04 15.03
CA ASP A 636 19.04 19.29 15.09
C ASP A 636 18.26 20.40 15.80
N TYR A 637 16.97 20.55 15.48
CA TYR A 637 16.11 21.54 16.15
C TYR A 637 15.93 21.26 17.66
N ALA A 638 15.88 19.98 18.03
CA ALA A 638 15.74 19.55 19.42
C ALA A 638 17.04 19.54 20.24
N ALA A 639 18.17 19.99 19.67
CA ALA A 639 19.49 19.97 20.31
C ALA A 639 19.68 20.96 21.51
#